data_1aabed383fccb142fa6170ea7f99e73b
#
_entry.id   1aabed383fccb142fa6170ea7f99e73b
#
_cell.length_a   1.000
_cell.length_b   1.000
_cell.length_c   1.000
_cell.angle_alpha   90.00
_cell.angle_beta   90.00
_cell.angle_gamma   90.00
#
_symmetry.space_group_name_H-M   'P 1'
#
loop_
_entity.id
_entity.type
_entity.pdbx_description
1 polymer ?
#
loop_
_entity_poly.entity_id
_entity_poly.type
_entity_poly.pdbx_seq_one_letter_code
_entity_poly.pdbx_strand_id
1 'polypeptide(L)'
;MSNTSKRLLALALTLVMVLGLAACGSSAPATPAATAAPAAPAAEANTPVETEAAGPDTFSMIDNFDITTLDYVYNNKSSNGDYTSNFIEGLLTQDPHGKLVAGMAKEWSANDDASEWTFTIRDDAVWSTSSGEEYDAVTAEDFVTGLKHAADSKSETLGLVADLIVGLRAYSEGTGTWEDVGIKADGDKLVYTLTGPCGYFDGMTTYSILFPINAEFLESKGSDFGAVQPDSILYNGCYILSSLVPSQEVRFDANPNYYDADNVHVQHVVVTYTNGEDPAQGFNMFVNGETTYTTINGSLPDVVAKADELYPDNQYKSMTTATSFWGAFNWDRRMYNLYNDPSVSTTSKTSDAQKEDTRNAILNANFRRAVYAAYSAHAVEAITQGEDRADDVLRNTLVPYTFATTSDGRSYGSIVTKYVEELVPEYAGIDLNDGHDAWYSPERAVAFAEKAKEELGDTISEWPVHLDVPVYASSENQKNMQLAMQKAIEDAIGDYVKVDLQFLEGDSSVYYSAFYNQPDGVSNSIDMVFGAGWGPDYGDPLTYIHCFDIHDGDMLNYSGINYESQGQDAEQKAVLEQLGLTDIQAVVDEAVLATGDERIELFAQAEAMLLTQGILRPFSTSGASLTVSKVVPFTAAYGLYGQASYNRIPYFKYMQLQDTPVLAADYEAAKAAWLEG
;
A
#
# COMPACT_ATOMS: atom_id res chain seq x y z
N MET A 1 34.58 -28.50 -6.96
CA MET A 1 34.28 -29.76 -7.68
C MET A 1 34.04 -29.41 -9.13
N SER A 2 34.63 -30.13 -10.09
CA SER A 2 34.57 -29.80 -11.51
C SER A 2 33.15 -30.05 -12.09
N ASN A 3 32.79 -29.32 -13.15
CA ASN A 3 31.50 -29.47 -13.85
C ASN A 3 31.20 -30.89 -14.31
N THR A 4 32.21 -31.73 -14.44
CA THR A 4 32.06 -33.16 -14.77
C THR A 4 31.47 -33.99 -13.64
N SER A 5 31.78 -33.64 -12.39
CA SER A 5 31.25 -34.34 -11.20
C SER A 5 29.76 -34.01 -10.95
N LYS A 6 29.29 -32.81 -11.33
CA LYS A 6 27.87 -32.43 -11.20
C LYS A 6 27.00 -33.13 -12.28
N ARG A 7 27.52 -33.36 -13.46
CA ARG A 7 26.81 -34.08 -14.57
C ARG A 7 26.67 -35.58 -14.27
N LEU A 8 27.66 -36.19 -13.63
CA LEU A 8 27.58 -37.58 -13.21
C LEU A 8 26.65 -37.86 -12.07
N LEU A 9 26.46 -36.85 -11.16
CA LEU A 9 25.50 -36.97 -10.05
C LEU A 9 24.04 -36.81 -10.54
N ALA A 10 23.80 -35.98 -11.54
CA ALA A 10 22.47 -35.79 -12.16
C ALA A 10 22.05 -37.01 -12.96
N LEU A 11 22.99 -37.73 -13.63
CA LEU A 11 22.70 -38.99 -14.35
C LEU A 11 22.43 -40.17 -13.40
N ALA A 12 23.04 -40.20 -12.20
CA ALA A 12 22.83 -41.24 -11.22
C ALA A 12 21.45 -41.13 -10.54
N LEU A 13 20.92 -39.93 -10.36
CA LEU A 13 19.58 -39.71 -9.77
C LEU A 13 18.44 -40.00 -10.77
N THR A 14 18.63 -39.85 -12.07
CA THR A 14 17.62 -40.17 -13.09
C THR A 14 17.51 -41.68 -13.34
N LEU A 15 18.55 -42.47 -13.04
CA LEU A 15 18.54 -43.93 -13.26
C LEU A 15 17.88 -44.71 -12.11
N VAL A 16 17.74 -44.09 -10.91
CA VAL A 16 17.11 -44.72 -9.76
C VAL A 16 15.57 -44.62 -9.80
N MET A 17 15.00 -43.69 -10.58
CA MET A 17 13.54 -43.51 -10.71
C MET A 17 12.89 -44.40 -11.81
N VAL A 18 13.63 -45.14 -12.62
CA VAL A 18 13.08 -45.98 -13.72
C VAL A 18 13.05 -47.46 -13.40
N LEU A 19 13.59 -47.92 -12.25
CA LEU A 19 13.68 -49.35 -11.88
C LEU A 19 12.71 -49.81 -10.76
N GLY A 20 11.70 -49.02 -10.43
CA GLY A 20 10.74 -49.29 -9.34
C GLY A 20 9.40 -49.93 -9.75
N LEU A 21 9.20 -50.35 -11.00
CA LEU A 21 7.91 -50.89 -11.49
C LEU A 21 8.03 -52.23 -12.18
N ALA A 22 8.54 -53.26 -11.50
CA ALA A 22 8.23 -54.66 -11.86
C ALA A 22 8.79 -55.61 -10.83
N ALA A 23 7.97 -56.15 -9.93
CA ALA A 23 7.95 -57.56 -9.53
C ALA A 23 6.94 -57.82 -8.40
N CYS A 24 5.81 -58.42 -8.74
CA CYS A 24 4.98 -59.21 -7.81
C CYS A 24 5.58 -60.59 -7.61
N GLY A 25 5.54 -61.10 -6.35
CA GLY A 25 5.53 -62.57 -6.17
C GLY A 25 6.33 -63.12 -5.01
N SER A 26 5.62 -63.53 -3.97
CA SER A 26 5.74 -64.71 -3.11
C SER A 26 6.76 -64.79 -1.98
N SER A 27 6.15 -65.00 -0.78
CA SER A 27 6.46 -65.91 0.38
C SER A 27 7.63 -65.62 1.32
N ALA A 28 7.23 -65.53 2.60
CA ALA A 28 7.95 -65.40 3.87
C ALA A 28 8.94 -66.50 4.20
N PRO A 29 9.79 -66.40 5.29
CA PRO A 29 9.33 -66.36 6.68
C PRO A 29 10.13 -65.50 7.72
N ALA A 30 9.40 -65.09 8.70
CA ALA A 30 9.56 -64.86 10.16
C ALA A 30 10.90 -64.44 10.82
N THR A 31 10.84 -63.30 11.50
CA THR A 31 11.12 -62.77 12.88
C THR A 31 12.57 -62.61 13.36
N PRO A 32 12.93 -61.69 14.30
CA PRO A 32 12.10 -61.12 15.37
C PRO A 32 12.16 -59.58 15.57
N ALA A 33 11.29 -59.13 16.46
CA ALA A 33 10.88 -57.79 16.81
C ALA A 33 11.97 -56.87 17.36
N ALA A 34 11.91 -55.58 16.99
CA ALA A 34 12.39 -54.46 17.76
C ALA A 34 11.27 -53.41 17.89
N THR A 35 11.15 -52.89 19.08
CA THR A 35 10.10 -52.01 19.62
C THR A 35 9.85 -50.76 18.78
N ALA A 36 8.60 -50.54 18.41
CA ALA A 36 8.16 -49.33 17.67
C ALA A 36 8.02 -48.12 18.61
N ALA A 37 8.54 -46.97 18.17
CA ALA A 37 8.12 -45.68 18.67
C ALA A 37 6.73 -45.32 18.10
N PRO A 38 5.92 -44.48 18.80
CA PRO A 38 4.56 -44.17 18.36
C PRO A 38 4.57 -43.42 17.05
N ALA A 39 3.72 -43.84 16.11
CA ALA A 39 3.47 -43.18 14.84
C ALA A 39 2.74 -41.84 15.07
N ALA A 40 3.20 -40.82 14.40
CA ALA A 40 2.44 -39.56 14.23
C ALA A 40 1.09 -39.86 13.56
N PRO A 41 0.02 -39.10 13.87
CA PRO A 41 -1.28 -39.30 13.24
C PRO A 41 -1.17 -39.06 11.73
N ALA A 42 -1.77 -39.94 10.95
CA ALA A 42 -1.89 -39.80 9.51
C ALA A 42 -2.71 -38.55 9.20
N ALA A 43 -2.18 -37.72 8.31
CA ALA A 43 -2.94 -36.61 7.74
C ALA A 43 -4.22 -37.20 7.10
N GLU A 44 -5.36 -36.74 7.56
CA GLU A 44 -6.64 -37.02 6.93
C GLU A 44 -6.65 -36.44 5.53
N ALA A 45 -7.04 -37.22 4.55
CA ALA A 45 -7.18 -36.78 3.17
C ALA A 45 -8.23 -35.66 3.13
N ASN A 46 -7.83 -34.47 2.65
CA ASN A 46 -8.71 -33.37 2.45
C ASN A 46 -9.90 -33.79 1.57
N THR A 47 -11.07 -33.82 2.16
CA THR A 47 -12.33 -33.82 1.42
C THR A 47 -12.43 -32.46 0.73
N PRO A 48 -12.81 -32.38 -0.56
CA PRO A 48 -13.10 -31.09 -1.18
C PRO A 48 -14.14 -30.40 -0.32
N VAL A 49 -13.84 -29.16 0.11
CA VAL A 49 -14.81 -28.30 0.77
C VAL A 49 -15.91 -28.03 -0.27
N GLU A 50 -17.14 -28.51 -0.02
CA GLU A 50 -18.30 -28.07 -0.79
C GLU A 50 -18.43 -26.56 -0.55
N THR A 51 -18.21 -25.76 -1.61
CA THR A 51 -18.49 -24.34 -1.60
C THR A 51 -20.00 -24.17 -1.45
N GLU A 52 -20.46 -23.78 -0.27
CA GLU A 52 -21.85 -23.37 -0.10
C GLU A 52 -22.12 -22.15 -1.00
N ALA A 53 -23.25 -22.15 -1.71
CA ALA A 53 -23.66 -21.03 -2.52
C ALA A 53 -23.84 -19.81 -1.60
N ALA A 54 -23.14 -18.71 -1.94
CA ALA A 54 -23.16 -17.47 -1.16
C ALA A 54 -24.61 -16.96 -1.02
N GLY A 55 -25.11 -16.94 0.22
CA GLY A 55 -26.42 -16.35 0.57
C GLY A 55 -26.27 -14.85 0.84
N PRO A 56 -27.39 -14.14 1.13
CA PRO A 56 -27.36 -12.70 1.39
C PRO A 56 -26.55 -12.26 2.61
N ASP A 57 -26.14 -13.19 3.47
CA ASP A 57 -25.34 -12.99 4.67
C ASP A 57 -23.85 -13.35 4.50
N THR A 58 -23.47 -13.84 3.32
CA THR A 58 -22.10 -14.30 3.05
C THR A 58 -21.49 -13.48 1.92
N PHE A 59 -20.41 -12.77 2.24
CA PHE A 59 -19.56 -12.13 1.24
C PHE A 59 -18.45 -13.07 0.81
N SER A 60 -18.17 -13.14 -0.50
CA SER A 60 -17.08 -13.96 -1.02
C SER A 60 -16.35 -13.30 -2.17
N MET A 61 -15.01 -13.42 -2.18
CA MET A 61 -14.13 -12.87 -3.22
C MET A 61 -12.85 -13.70 -3.37
N ILE A 62 -12.01 -13.32 -4.32
CA ILE A 62 -10.64 -13.83 -4.43
C ILE A 62 -9.62 -12.78 -3.99
N ASP A 63 -8.47 -13.20 -3.46
CA ASP A 63 -7.29 -12.38 -3.22
C ASP A 63 -6.02 -13.16 -3.57
N ASN A 64 -4.92 -12.47 -3.85
CA ASN A 64 -3.64 -13.07 -4.23
C ASN A 64 -2.53 -12.86 -3.21
N PHE A 65 -2.87 -12.47 -2.00
CA PHE A 65 -1.93 -12.29 -0.90
C PHE A 65 -2.27 -13.21 0.27
N ASP A 66 -1.23 -13.76 0.89
CA ASP A 66 -1.33 -14.47 2.16
C ASP A 66 -1.09 -13.52 3.33
N ILE A 67 -1.78 -13.75 4.45
CA ILE A 67 -1.48 -13.12 5.72
C ILE A 67 -0.12 -13.63 6.21
N THR A 68 0.79 -12.73 6.54
CA THR A 68 2.15 -13.07 7.01
C THR A 68 2.34 -12.85 8.50
N THR A 69 1.48 -12.04 9.13
CA THR A 69 1.41 -11.82 10.58
C THR A 69 0.02 -11.34 10.97
N LEU A 70 -0.41 -11.66 12.19
CA LEU A 70 -1.58 -11.10 12.84
C LEU A 70 -1.21 -10.10 13.94
N ASP A 71 0.09 -9.78 14.13
CA ASP A 71 0.51 -8.67 14.99
C ASP A 71 0.23 -7.34 14.30
N TYR A 72 -0.98 -6.85 14.54
CA TYR A 72 -1.57 -5.70 13.85
C TYR A 72 -0.94 -4.35 14.22
N VAL A 73 -0.24 -4.24 15.35
CA VAL A 73 0.45 -3.01 15.72
C VAL A 73 1.92 -3.00 15.28
N TYR A 74 2.43 -4.13 14.79
CA TYR A 74 3.83 -4.28 14.39
C TYR A 74 4.08 -3.94 12.91
N ASN A 75 3.23 -4.43 12.00
CA ASN A 75 3.52 -4.44 10.56
C ASN A 75 2.90 -3.25 9.80
N ASN A 76 3.57 -2.85 8.70
CA ASN A 76 3.12 -1.80 7.78
C ASN A 76 2.47 -2.34 6.49
N LYS A 77 2.32 -3.67 6.33
CA LYS A 77 1.84 -4.25 5.08
C LYS A 77 0.32 -4.23 5.00
N SER A 78 -0.21 -3.53 4.00
CA SER A 78 -1.65 -3.52 3.73
C SER A 78 -2.23 -4.93 3.57
N SER A 79 -1.45 -5.89 3.04
CA SER A 79 -1.86 -7.30 2.92
C SER A 79 -2.25 -7.96 4.25
N ASN A 80 -1.73 -7.49 5.38
CA ASN A 80 -2.15 -7.93 6.71
C ASN A 80 -3.21 -6.98 7.30
N GLY A 81 -3.03 -5.67 7.14
CA GLY A 81 -3.92 -4.62 7.64
C GLY A 81 -5.35 -4.75 7.12
N ASP A 82 -5.52 -5.07 5.84
CA ASP A 82 -6.83 -5.31 5.21
C ASP A 82 -7.68 -6.34 5.97
N TYR A 83 -7.06 -7.39 6.50
CA TYR A 83 -7.75 -8.41 7.30
C TYR A 83 -7.91 -7.98 8.76
N THR A 84 -6.81 -7.54 9.40
CA THR A 84 -6.82 -7.25 10.84
C THR A 84 -7.69 -6.05 11.22
N SER A 85 -7.95 -5.12 10.28
CA SER A 85 -8.91 -4.03 10.44
C SER A 85 -10.35 -4.51 10.72
N ASN A 86 -10.69 -5.72 10.30
CA ASN A 86 -12.00 -6.35 10.60
C ASN A 86 -12.03 -7.06 11.96
N PHE A 87 -10.85 -7.39 12.51
CA PHE A 87 -10.71 -8.16 13.74
C PHE A 87 -10.55 -7.28 14.98
N ILE A 88 -9.92 -6.12 14.79
CA ILE A 88 -9.61 -5.18 15.87
C ILE A 88 -10.22 -3.81 15.52
N GLU A 89 -10.88 -3.19 16.49
CA GLU A 89 -11.39 -1.84 16.38
C GLU A 89 -10.62 -0.90 17.32
N GLY A 90 -10.25 0.28 16.79
CA GLY A 90 -9.55 1.33 17.51
C GLY A 90 -10.46 2.20 18.38
N LEU A 91 -9.92 3.33 18.85
CA LEU A 91 -10.70 4.30 19.65
C LEU A 91 -11.89 4.84 18.86
N LEU A 92 -11.65 5.23 17.61
CA LEU A 92 -12.66 5.71 16.67
C LEU A 92 -12.71 4.82 15.44
N THR A 93 -13.78 4.92 14.68
CA THR A 93 -13.98 4.25 13.39
C THR A 93 -14.67 5.19 12.41
N GLN A 94 -14.95 4.75 11.17
CA GLN A 94 -15.62 5.55 10.14
C GLN A 94 -17.00 4.97 9.81
N ASP A 95 -17.96 5.86 9.54
CA ASP A 95 -19.26 5.51 9.01
C ASP A 95 -19.24 5.35 7.47
N PRO A 96 -20.36 5.01 6.81
CA PRO A 96 -20.40 4.90 5.34
C PRO A 96 -20.08 6.19 4.57
N HIS A 97 -20.08 7.36 5.20
CA HIS A 97 -19.69 8.64 4.59
C HIS A 97 -18.25 9.08 4.93
N GLY A 98 -17.49 8.25 5.66
CA GLY A 98 -16.12 8.57 6.06
C GLY A 98 -16.02 9.47 7.27
N LYS A 99 -17.15 9.75 7.96
CA LYS A 99 -17.16 10.54 9.16
C LYS A 99 -16.65 9.72 10.34
N LEU A 100 -15.76 10.32 11.15
CA LEU A 100 -15.33 9.71 12.41
C LEU A 100 -16.52 9.54 13.36
N VAL A 101 -16.66 8.34 13.87
CA VAL A 101 -17.70 7.96 14.85
C VAL A 101 -17.07 7.17 15.99
N ALA A 102 -17.85 7.00 17.07
CA ALA A 102 -17.42 6.24 18.23
C ALA A 102 -17.11 4.78 17.87
N GLY A 103 -15.89 4.36 18.24
CA GLY A 103 -15.44 2.98 18.26
C GLY A 103 -15.35 2.47 19.69
N MET A 104 -14.17 2.07 20.16
CA MET A 104 -13.93 1.71 21.57
C MET A 104 -14.06 2.93 22.51
N ALA A 105 -13.85 4.14 22.00
CA ALA A 105 -14.16 5.36 22.74
C ALA A 105 -15.59 5.83 22.43
N LYS A 106 -16.42 5.99 23.46
CA LYS A 106 -17.79 6.54 23.36
C LYS A 106 -17.84 8.06 23.31
N GLU A 107 -16.81 8.73 23.80
CA GLU A 107 -16.63 10.19 23.80
C GLU A 107 -15.15 10.53 23.69
N TRP A 108 -14.83 11.65 23.02
CA TRP A 108 -13.48 12.18 22.95
C TRP A 108 -13.46 13.69 22.86
N SER A 109 -12.35 14.29 23.28
CA SER A 109 -12.14 15.74 23.20
C SER A 109 -10.65 16.07 23.24
N ALA A 110 -10.27 17.17 22.59
CA ALA A 110 -8.98 17.81 22.76
C ALA A 110 -9.05 18.97 23.76
N ASN A 111 -7.89 19.37 24.30
CA ASN A 111 -7.70 20.66 24.95
C ASN A 111 -7.71 21.81 23.90
N ASP A 112 -7.56 23.07 24.36
CA ASP A 112 -7.73 24.25 23.49
C ASP A 112 -6.75 24.33 22.30
N ASP A 113 -5.55 23.76 22.42
CA ASP A 113 -4.53 23.75 21.38
C ASP A 113 -4.32 22.36 20.73
N ALA A 114 -5.17 21.39 21.04
CA ALA A 114 -5.08 20.03 20.55
C ALA A 114 -3.73 19.31 20.84
N SER A 115 -3.03 19.71 21.89
CA SER A 115 -1.82 19.04 22.39
C SER A 115 -2.11 17.94 23.43
N GLU A 116 -3.34 17.84 23.91
CA GLU A 116 -3.80 16.78 24.80
C GLU A 116 -5.18 16.29 24.37
N TRP A 117 -5.32 14.98 24.23
CA TRP A 117 -6.54 14.32 23.83
C TRP A 117 -7.02 13.34 24.90
N THR A 118 -8.31 13.40 25.24
CA THR A 118 -8.94 12.50 26.19
C THR A 118 -10.03 11.69 25.51
N PHE A 119 -9.96 10.37 25.66
CA PHE A 119 -10.94 9.41 25.15
C PHE A 119 -11.59 8.69 26.34
N THR A 120 -12.92 8.54 26.32
CA THR A 120 -13.66 7.78 27.34
C THR A 120 -14.03 6.42 26.76
N ILE A 121 -13.43 5.36 27.27
CA ILE A 121 -13.65 3.99 26.81
C ILE A 121 -15.05 3.53 27.20
N ARG A 122 -15.70 2.79 26.31
CA ARG A 122 -17.03 2.21 26.56
C ARG A 122 -16.95 1.05 27.55
N ASP A 123 -18.04 0.77 28.23
CA ASP A 123 -18.13 -0.26 29.26
C ASP A 123 -18.87 -1.54 28.79
N ASP A 124 -19.27 -1.58 27.50
CA ASP A 124 -19.98 -2.68 26.87
C ASP A 124 -19.14 -3.39 25.77
N ALA A 125 -17.86 -3.07 25.65
CA ALA A 125 -16.94 -3.76 24.74
C ALA A 125 -16.14 -4.83 25.48
N VAL A 126 -16.01 -5.98 24.83
CA VAL A 126 -15.28 -7.13 25.36
C VAL A 126 -14.32 -7.71 24.34
N TRP A 127 -13.27 -8.33 24.82
CA TRP A 127 -12.40 -9.19 24.04
C TRP A 127 -13.05 -10.57 23.84
N SER A 128 -13.00 -11.08 22.63
CA SER A 128 -13.45 -12.42 22.26
C SER A 128 -12.27 -13.30 21.88
N THR A 129 -12.37 -14.61 22.15
CA THR A 129 -11.47 -15.62 21.64
C THR A 129 -11.80 -15.95 20.18
N SER A 130 -10.94 -16.69 19.50
CA SER A 130 -11.21 -17.23 18.15
C SER A 130 -12.41 -18.19 18.09
N SER A 131 -12.87 -18.71 19.21
CA SER A 131 -14.10 -19.54 19.33
C SER A 131 -15.36 -18.72 19.59
N GLY A 132 -15.26 -17.40 19.71
CA GLY A 132 -16.40 -16.51 20.03
C GLY A 132 -16.78 -16.48 21.50
N GLU A 133 -15.93 -17.00 22.39
CA GLU A 133 -16.14 -16.87 23.84
C GLU A 133 -15.65 -15.51 24.33
N GLU A 134 -16.41 -14.89 25.22
CA GLU A 134 -15.99 -13.66 25.91
C GLU A 134 -14.76 -13.96 26.78
N TYR A 135 -13.72 -13.11 26.66
CA TYR A 135 -12.46 -13.28 27.38
C TYR A 135 -12.35 -12.27 28.54
N ASP A 136 -12.42 -10.96 28.26
CA ASP A 136 -12.32 -9.89 29.23
C ASP A 136 -12.93 -8.59 28.66
N ALA A 137 -13.15 -7.57 29.53
CA ALA A 137 -13.55 -6.24 29.07
C ALA A 137 -12.40 -5.53 28.34
N VAL A 138 -12.75 -4.72 27.32
CA VAL A 138 -11.79 -3.77 26.73
C VAL A 138 -11.63 -2.57 27.64
N THR A 139 -10.40 -2.18 27.94
CA THR A 139 -10.09 -1.11 28.90
C THR A 139 -9.14 -0.06 28.31
N ALA A 140 -9.00 1.09 28.99
CA ALA A 140 -8.03 2.11 28.63
C ALA A 140 -6.57 1.59 28.73
N GLU A 141 -6.28 0.65 29.64
CA GLU A 141 -4.96 0.04 29.78
C GLU A 141 -4.57 -0.84 28.59
N ASP A 142 -5.54 -1.38 27.84
CA ASP A 142 -5.24 -2.17 26.65
C ASP A 142 -4.63 -1.32 25.55
N PHE A 143 -4.98 -0.04 25.44
CA PHE A 143 -4.37 0.93 24.53
C PHE A 143 -2.95 1.31 24.96
N VAL A 144 -2.71 1.45 26.27
CA VAL A 144 -1.36 1.66 26.83
C VAL A 144 -0.49 0.45 26.52
N THR A 145 -1.03 -0.76 26.67
CA THR A 145 -0.35 -2.02 26.34
C THR A 145 -0.04 -2.11 24.85
N GLY A 146 -0.97 -1.77 23.97
CA GLY A 146 -0.79 -1.80 22.51
C GLY A 146 0.35 -0.89 22.07
N LEU A 147 0.36 0.37 22.50
CA LEU A 147 1.42 1.31 22.14
C LEU A 147 2.78 0.88 22.73
N LYS A 148 2.77 0.33 23.94
CA LYS A 148 4.01 -0.20 24.55
C LYS A 148 4.56 -1.39 23.78
N HIS A 149 3.70 -2.33 23.36
CA HIS A 149 4.09 -3.46 22.54
C HIS A 149 4.67 -3.00 21.19
N ALA A 150 4.05 -2.03 20.53
CA ALA A 150 4.55 -1.44 19.31
C ALA A 150 5.96 -0.85 19.48
N ALA A 151 6.21 -0.13 20.57
CA ALA A 151 7.52 0.45 20.87
C ALA A 151 8.57 -0.63 21.23
N ASP A 152 8.22 -1.63 22.05
CA ASP A 152 9.11 -2.70 22.49
C ASP A 152 9.48 -3.64 21.34
N SER A 153 8.55 -3.92 20.43
CA SER A 153 8.77 -4.75 19.24
C SER A 153 9.44 -3.99 18.08
N LYS A 154 9.60 -2.66 18.21
CA LYS A 154 10.07 -1.76 17.14
C LYS A 154 9.21 -1.86 15.90
N SER A 155 7.93 -1.59 16.07
CA SER A 155 6.93 -1.58 15.01
C SER A 155 7.43 -0.84 13.76
N GLU A 156 7.14 -1.42 12.60
CA GLU A 156 7.47 -0.83 11.29
C GLU A 156 6.72 0.50 11.05
N THR A 157 5.60 0.74 11.77
CA THR A 157 4.80 1.99 11.70
C THR A 157 5.02 2.93 12.89
N LEU A 158 5.98 2.64 13.77
CA LEU A 158 6.23 3.46 14.97
C LEU A 158 6.56 4.91 14.63
N GLY A 159 7.21 5.16 13.49
CA GLY A 159 7.57 6.49 13.00
C GLY A 159 6.39 7.45 12.92
N LEU A 160 5.19 6.96 12.61
CA LEU A 160 3.96 7.77 12.51
C LEU A 160 3.60 8.48 13.82
N VAL A 161 3.98 7.94 14.97
CA VAL A 161 3.57 8.44 16.30
C VAL A 161 4.74 8.72 17.24
N ALA A 162 5.96 8.28 16.89
CA ALA A 162 7.11 8.35 17.80
C ALA A 162 7.49 9.79 18.19
N ASP A 163 7.44 10.72 17.24
CA ASP A 163 7.76 12.13 17.47
C ASP A 163 6.52 12.94 17.90
N LEU A 164 5.33 12.39 17.65
CA LEU A 164 4.09 13.03 17.99
C LEU A 164 3.71 12.85 19.46
N ILE A 165 3.91 11.65 20.03
CA ILE A 165 3.58 11.36 21.43
C ILE A 165 4.79 11.66 22.31
N VAL A 166 4.62 12.50 23.34
CA VAL A 166 5.66 12.89 24.29
C VAL A 166 6.44 11.65 24.78
N GLY A 167 7.76 11.70 24.69
CA GLY A 167 8.68 10.69 25.24
C GLY A 167 8.71 9.34 24.50
N LEU A 168 7.85 9.10 23.52
CA LEU A 168 7.76 7.79 22.84
C LEU A 168 9.03 7.47 22.05
N ARG A 169 9.58 8.43 21.29
CA ARG A 169 10.86 8.24 20.58
C ARG A 169 12.00 7.94 21.55
N ALA A 170 12.13 8.73 22.62
CA ALA A 170 13.18 8.51 23.62
C ALA A 170 13.09 7.12 24.26
N TYR A 171 11.87 6.63 24.53
CA TYR A 171 11.65 5.28 25.03
C TYR A 171 12.08 4.22 24.01
N SER A 172 11.63 4.32 22.76
CA SER A 172 11.93 3.35 21.70
C SER A 172 13.43 3.25 21.38
N GLU A 173 14.17 4.35 21.56
CA GLU A 173 15.64 4.42 21.40
C GLU A 173 16.41 4.02 22.67
N GLY A 174 15.72 3.72 23.78
CA GLY A 174 16.33 3.34 25.05
C GLY A 174 17.00 4.49 25.81
N THR A 175 16.66 5.73 25.50
CA THR A 175 17.17 6.96 26.15
C THR A 175 16.17 7.56 27.16
N GLY A 176 14.93 7.08 27.19
CA GLY A 176 13.85 7.46 28.11
C GLY A 176 13.24 6.25 28.81
N THR A 177 12.26 6.49 29.69
CA THR A 177 11.50 5.44 30.38
C THR A 177 10.04 5.45 29.95
N TRP A 178 9.32 4.33 30.11
CA TRP A 178 7.91 4.25 29.74
C TRP A 178 7.03 5.23 30.55
N GLU A 179 7.41 5.50 31.79
CA GLU A 179 6.72 6.45 32.68
C GLU A 179 6.70 7.90 32.12
N ASP A 180 7.66 8.22 31.23
CA ASP A 180 7.77 9.52 30.58
C ASP A 180 6.92 9.62 29.29
N VAL A 181 6.37 8.48 28.83
CA VAL A 181 5.56 8.46 27.58
C VAL A 181 4.19 9.09 27.82
N GLY A 182 3.78 9.92 26.88
CA GLY A 182 2.55 10.72 26.92
C GLY A 182 1.27 9.91 26.66
N ILE A 183 1.12 8.72 27.23
CA ILE A 183 -0.12 7.94 27.23
C ILE A 183 -0.42 7.47 28.66
N LYS A 184 -1.67 7.64 29.10
CA LYS A 184 -2.07 7.25 30.46
C LYS A 184 -3.52 6.81 30.49
N ALA A 185 -3.79 5.72 31.22
CA ALA A 185 -5.12 5.31 31.60
C ALA A 185 -5.46 5.79 33.03
N ASP A 186 -6.68 6.29 33.22
CA ASP A 186 -7.25 6.67 34.53
C ASP A 186 -8.72 6.25 34.58
N GLY A 187 -8.97 5.05 35.06
CA GLY A 187 -10.30 4.41 35.06
C GLY A 187 -10.74 4.12 33.62
N ASP A 188 -11.83 4.71 33.18
CA ASP A 188 -12.37 4.59 31.83
C ASP A 188 -11.77 5.63 30.85
N LYS A 189 -10.87 6.48 31.32
CA LYS A 189 -10.25 7.52 30.49
C LYS A 189 -8.87 7.12 30.01
N LEU A 190 -8.62 7.37 28.72
CA LEU A 190 -7.32 7.30 28.10
C LEU A 190 -6.91 8.72 27.68
N VAL A 191 -5.73 9.16 28.11
CA VAL A 191 -5.20 10.49 27.81
C VAL A 191 -3.91 10.36 27.02
N TYR A 192 -3.84 11.05 25.88
CA TYR A 192 -2.61 11.26 25.12
C TYR A 192 -2.12 12.69 25.29
N THR A 193 -0.82 12.84 25.57
CA THR A 193 -0.11 14.12 25.59
C THR A 193 0.85 14.16 24.42
N LEU A 194 0.67 15.14 23.53
CA LEU A 194 1.42 15.29 22.31
C LEU A 194 2.54 16.32 22.46
N THR A 195 3.56 16.23 21.61
CA THR A 195 4.71 17.14 21.60
C THR A 195 4.33 18.54 21.11
N GLY A 196 3.20 18.68 20.42
CA GLY A 196 2.65 19.93 19.92
C GLY A 196 1.20 19.80 19.49
N PRO A 197 0.59 20.87 18.96
CA PRO A 197 -0.76 20.87 18.45
C PRO A 197 -0.97 19.86 17.33
N CYS A 198 -1.97 18.97 17.44
CA CYS A 198 -2.32 18.00 16.39
C CYS A 198 -3.84 17.86 16.30
N GLY A 199 -4.46 18.67 15.44
CA GLY A 199 -5.92 18.71 15.27
C GLY A 199 -6.52 17.51 14.52
N TYR A 200 -5.68 16.61 13.98
CA TYR A 200 -6.08 15.40 13.26
C TYR A 200 -5.77 14.10 14.03
N PHE A 201 -5.36 14.19 15.29
CA PHE A 201 -4.99 13.03 16.10
C PHE A 201 -6.14 12.04 16.29
N ASP A 202 -7.38 12.53 16.39
CA ASP A 202 -8.57 11.68 16.44
C ASP A 202 -8.66 10.77 15.20
N GLY A 203 -8.39 11.30 14.00
CA GLY A 203 -8.31 10.51 12.79
C GLY A 203 -7.22 9.43 12.84
N MET A 204 -6.05 9.74 13.42
CA MET A 204 -4.97 8.76 13.58
C MET A 204 -5.35 7.57 14.46
N THR A 205 -6.31 7.74 15.37
CA THR A 205 -6.76 6.64 16.24
C THR A 205 -7.54 5.53 15.54
N THR A 206 -7.82 5.71 14.26
CA THR A 206 -8.36 4.65 13.38
C THR A 206 -7.26 3.78 12.75
N TYR A 207 -5.99 4.08 12.98
CA TYR A 207 -4.85 3.34 12.44
C TYR A 207 -4.29 2.34 13.47
N SER A 208 -3.86 1.19 12.97
CA SER A 208 -3.54 0.01 13.80
C SER A 208 -2.43 0.22 14.82
N ILE A 209 -1.49 1.16 14.61
CA ILE A 209 -0.42 1.49 15.58
C ILE A 209 -0.97 1.94 16.94
N LEU A 210 -2.18 2.49 16.97
CA LEU A 210 -2.88 2.96 18.19
C LEU A 210 -3.98 2.01 18.66
N PHE A 211 -4.01 0.76 18.18
CA PHE A 211 -5.01 -0.23 18.56
C PHE A 211 -4.70 -0.89 19.91
N PRO A 212 -5.73 -1.36 20.64
CA PRO A 212 -5.58 -1.95 21.95
C PRO A 212 -5.01 -3.39 21.88
N ILE A 213 -4.31 -3.82 22.92
CA ILE A 213 -3.89 -5.21 23.16
C ILE A 213 -4.16 -5.56 24.62
N ASN A 214 -4.82 -6.71 24.89
CA ASN A 214 -5.00 -7.20 26.24
C ASN A 214 -3.67 -7.71 26.84
N ALA A 215 -3.25 -7.15 27.96
CA ALA A 215 -1.93 -7.40 28.57
C ALA A 215 -1.76 -8.86 29.03
N GLU A 216 -2.78 -9.47 29.64
CA GLU A 216 -2.71 -10.86 30.12
C GLU A 216 -2.59 -11.83 28.95
N PHE A 217 -3.34 -11.58 27.90
CA PHE A 217 -3.27 -12.40 26.69
C PHE A 217 -1.90 -12.27 26.00
N LEU A 218 -1.37 -11.04 25.83
CA LEU A 218 -0.05 -10.79 25.28
C LEU A 218 1.02 -11.55 26.06
N GLU A 219 1.00 -11.45 27.41
CA GLU A 219 1.95 -12.18 28.26
C GLU A 219 1.80 -13.71 28.11
N SER A 220 0.56 -14.22 28.01
CA SER A 220 0.27 -15.65 27.86
C SER A 220 0.78 -16.22 26.54
N LYS A 221 0.74 -15.44 25.44
CA LYS A 221 1.21 -15.85 24.12
C LYS A 221 2.72 -15.61 23.95
N GLY A 222 3.30 -14.61 24.59
CA GLY A 222 4.70 -14.26 24.46
C GLY A 222 5.10 -14.09 22.98
N SER A 223 6.09 -14.87 22.51
CA SER A 223 6.55 -14.84 21.11
C SER A 223 5.54 -15.39 20.08
N ASP A 224 4.47 -16.03 20.50
CA ASP A 224 3.44 -16.57 19.62
C ASP A 224 2.29 -15.59 19.41
N PHE A 225 2.32 -14.39 20.04
CA PHE A 225 1.37 -13.31 19.76
C PHE A 225 1.52 -12.86 18.29
N GLY A 226 0.40 -12.74 17.59
CA GLY A 226 0.40 -12.35 16.18
C GLY A 226 0.88 -13.42 15.18
N ALA A 227 1.13 -14.66 15.63
CA ALA A 227 1.40 -15.77 14.71
C ALA A 227 0.21 -15.97 13.75
N VAL A 228 0.46 -16.56 12.56
CA VAL A 228 -0.56 -16.75 11.52
C VAL A 228 -1.49 -17.91 11.90
N GLN A 229 -2.23 -17.72 12.99
CA GLN A 229 -3.18 -18.68 13.57
C GLN A 229 -4.32 -17.95 14.29
N PRO A 230 -5.60 -18.39 14.16
CA PRO A 230 -6.73 -17.67 14.74
C PRO A 230 -6.64 -17.43 16.24
N ASP A 231 -6.02 -18.31 17.02
CA ASP A 231 -5.90 -18.20 18.47
C ASP A 231 -4.67 -17.42 18.95
N SER A 232 -3.93 -16.77 18.04
CA SER A 232 -2.74 -15.97 18.38
C SER A 232 -3.04 -14.55 18.81
N ILE A 233 -4.25 -14.05 18.56
CA ILE A 233 -4.79 -12.75 18.98
C ILE A 233 -6.16 -12.90 19.64
N LEU A 234 -6.61 -11.87 20.33
CA LEU A 234 -8.01 -11.68 20.71
C LEU A 234 -8.69 -10.73 19.72
N TYR A 235 -10.02 -10.68 19.78
CA TYR A 235 -10.89 -9.98 18.84
C TYR A 235 -11.79 -9.03 19.59
N ASN A 236 -11.76 -7.73 19.28
CA ASN A 236 -12.72 -6.74 19.77
C ASN A 236 -13.48 -6.04 18.62
N GLY A 237 -13.11 -6.33 17.38
CA GLY A 237 -13.77 -5.82 16.17
C GLY A 237 -15.00 -6.63 15.77
N CYS A 238 -15.58 -6.26 14.63
CA CYS A 238 -16.83 -6.82 14.14
C CYS A 238 -16.73 -8.29 13.67
N TYR A 239 -15.51 -8.84 13.47
CA TYR A 239 -15.31 -10.22 13.03
C TYR A 239 -14.26 -10.97 13.85
N ILE A 240 -14.37 -12.29 13.79
CA ILE A 240 -13.42 -13.27 14.33
C ILE A 240 -12.87 -14.10 13.17
N LEU A 241 -11.55 -14.26 13.09
CA LEU A 241 -10.90 -15.17 12.15
C LEU A 241 -11.23 -16.62 12.52
N SER A 242 -12.12 -17.25 11.77
CA SER A 242 -12.61 -18.62 12.05
C SER A 242 -11.78 -19.68 11.37
N SER A 243 -11.15 -19.39 10.23
CA SER A 243 -10.25 -20.31 9.53
C SER A 243 -9.20 -19.56 8.74
N LEU A 244 -7.98 -20.08 8.73
CA LEU A 244 -6.88 -19.58 7.90
C LEU A 244 -6.09 -20.77 7.37
N VAL A 245 -6.15 -20.99 6.06
CA VAL A 245 -5.38 -22.02 5.36
C VAL A 245 -4.49 -21.31 4.34
N PRO A 246 -3.18 -21.16 4.61
CA PRO A 246 -2.27 -20.43 3.74
C PRO A 246 -2.35 -20.89 2.29
N SER A 247 -2.33 -19.93 1.35
CA SER A 247 -2.44 -20.12 -0.10
C SER A 247 -3.69 -20.91 -0.55
N GLN A 248 -4.75 -20.90 0.26
CA GLN A 248 -6.03 -21.52 -0.07
C GLN A 248 -7.21 -20.62 0.29
N GLU A 249 -7.42 -20.32 1.58
CA GLU A 249 -8.63 -19.63 2.02
C GLU A 249 -8.47 -18.96 3.38
N VAL A 250 -9.08 -17.78 3.53
CA VAL A 250 -9.29 -17.09 4.80
C VAL A 250 -10.79 -16.96 5.02
N ARG A 251 -11.27 -17.35 6.21
CA ARG A 251 -12.67 -17.19 6.64
C ARG A 251 -12.73 -16.43 7.93
N PHE A 252 -13.69 -15.53 8.04
CA PHE A 252 -14.04 -14.89 9.29
C PHE A 252 -15.55 -14.71 9.41
N ASP A 253 -16.02 -14.82 10.65
CA ASP A 253 -17.42 -14.79 11.01
C ASP A 253 -17.72 -13.57 11.89
N ALA A 254 -18.96 -13.08 11.87
CA ALA A 254 -19.38 -11.98 12.72
C ALA A 254 -19.10 -12.30 14.20
N ASN A 255 -18.50 -11.35 14.92
CA ASN A 255 -18.19 -11.49 16.34
C ASN A 255 -19.47 -11.41 17.18
N PRO A 256 -19.89 -12.49 17.85
CA PRO A 256 -21.15 -12.51 18.60
C PRO A 256 -21.15 -11.56 19.80
N ASN A 257 -19.98 -11.14 20.27
CA ASN A 257 -19.81 -10.25 21.42
C ASN A 257 -19.50 -8.79 21.02
N TYR A 258 -19.54 -8.48 19.72
CA TYR A 258 -19.27 -7.13 19.26
C TYR A 258 -20.38 -6.17 19.71
N TYR A 259 -20.01 -5.04 20.32
CA TYR A 259 -20.95 -4.11 20.93
C TYR A 259 -21.98 -3.54 19.93
N ASP A 260 -21.64 -3.46 18.65
CA ASP A 260 -22.46 -2.89 17.57
C ASP A 260 -22.87 -3.99 16.55
N ALA A 261 -23.17 -5.19 17.06
CA ALA A 261 -23.51 -6.36 16.25
C ALA A 261 -24.75 -6.13 15.35
N ASP A 262 -25.67 -5.24 15.74
CA ASP A 262 -26.85 -4.90 14.95
C ASP A 262 -26.51 -4.28 13.60
N ASN A 263 -25.31 -3.68 13.45
CA ASN A 263 -24.78 -3.09 12.22
C ASN A 263 -23.84 -4.02 11.44
N VAL A 264 -23.70 -5.28 11.86
CA VAL A 264 -22.92 -6.31 11.14
C VAL A 264 -23.88 -7.21 10.36
N HIS A 265 -24.19 -6.83 9.12
CA HIS A 265 -25.18 -7.54 8.29
C HIS A 265 -24.58 -8.73 7.53
N VAL A 266 -23.32 -8.65 7.12
CA VAL A 266 -22.56 -9.77 6.56
C VAL A 266 -22.12 -10.67 7.71
N GLN A 267 -22.61 -11.91 7.77
CA GLN A 267 -22.32 -12.82 8.87
C GLN A 267 -21.06 -13.66 8.61
N HIS A 268 -20.77 -13.92 7.34
CA HIS A 268 -19.66 -14.76 6.92
C HIS A 268 -18.86 -14.07 5.81
N VAL A 269 -17.55 -14.12 5.89
CA VAL A 269 -16.64 -13.66 4.83
C VAL A 269 -15.73 -14.80 4.41
N VAL A 270 -15.63 -15.01 3.11
CA VAL A 270 -14.79 -16.05 2.50
C VAL A 270 -13.89 -15.41 1.46
N VAL A 271 -12.58 -15.46 1.69
CA VAL A 271 -11.58 -14.98 0.73
C VAL A 271 -10.80 -16.17 0.22
N THR A 272 -10.97 -16.49 -1.06
CA THR A 272 -10.26 -17.60 -1.71
C THR A 272 -8.94 -17.10 -2.29
N TYR A 273 -7.84 -17.74 -1.94
CA TYR A 273 -6.53 -17.41 -2.50
C TYR A 273 -6.44 -17.78 -3.99
N THR A 274 -5.78 -16.93 -4.76
CA THR A 274 -5.40 -17.21 -6.16
C THR A 274 -3.93 -16.83 -6.37
N ASN A 275 -3.22 -17.63 -7.17
CA ASN A 275 -1.84 -17.30 -7.54
C ASN A 275 -1.75 -16.29 -8.70
N GLY A 276 -2.89 -15.81 -9.22
CA GLY A 276 -2.96 -14.81 -10.30
C GLY A 276 -2.57 -15.34 -11.69
N GLU A 277 -2.36 -16.66 -11.87
CA GLU A 277 -2.02 -17.23 -13.19
C GLU A 277 -3.17 -17.15 -14.19
N ASP A 278 -4.42 -17.27 -13.71
CA ASP A 278 -5.62 -17.05 -14.53
C ASP A 278 -6.27 -15.70 -14.20
N PRO A 279 -6.04 -14.66 -15.00
CA PRO A 279 -6.61 -13.34 -14.76
C PRO A 279 -8.14 -13.28 -14.97
N ALA A 280 -8.77 -14.35 -15.52
CA ALA A 280 -10.21 -14.48 -15.64
C ALA A 280 -10.86 -15.24 -14.47
N GLN A 281 -10.07 -15.79 -13.53
CA GLN A 281 -10.55 -16.65 -12.46
C GLN A 281 -11.67 -15.99 -11.64
N GLY A 282 -11.46 -14.76 -11.14
CA GLY A 282 -12.45 -14.05 -10.31
C GLY A 282 -13.79 -13.85 -11.02
N PHE A 283 -13.74 -13.44 -12.29
CA PHE A 283 -14.96 -13.30 -13.08
C PHE A 283 -15.67 -14.64 -13.32
N ASN A 284 -14.92 -15.71 -13.62
CA ASN A 284 -15.52 -17.03 -13.81
C ASN A 284 -16.15 -17.57 -12.51
N MET A 285 -15.53 -17.37 -11.35
CA MET A 285 -16.11 -17.74 -10.05
C MET A 285 -17.40 -16.95 -9.77
N PHE A 286 -17.45 -15.66 -10.08
CA PHE A 286 -18.67 -14.88 -9.95
C PHE A 286 -19.81 -15.40 -10.85
N VAL A 287 -19.50 -15.71 -12.11
CA VAL A 287 -20.48 -16.29 -13.06
C VAL A 287 -21.01 -17.64 -12.55
N ASN A 288 -20.17 -18.44 -11.90
CA ASN A 288 -20.56 -19.73 -11.30
C ASN A 288 -21.34 -19.57 -9.98
N GLY A 289 -21.41 -18.35 -9.41
CA GLY A 289 -22.04 -18.09 -8.12
C GLY A 289 -21.17 -18.43 -6.90
N GLU A 290 -19.87 -18.61 -7.10
CA GLU A 290 -18.89 -18.93 -6.04
C GLU A 290 -18.41 -17.68 -5.29
N THR A 291 -18.54 -16.49 -5.93
CA THR A 291 -18.22 -15.19 -5.32
C THR A 291 -19.38 -14.21 -5.45
N THR A 292 -19.43 -13.21 -4.53
CA THR A 292 -20.44 -12.16 -4.50
C THR A 292 -19.93 -10.84 -5.08
N TYR A 293 -18.64 -10.77 -5.36
CA TYR A 293 -17.95 -9.60 -5.89
C TYR A 293 -16.89 -10.03 -6.90
N THR A 294 -16.74 -9.28 -7.98
CA THR A 294 -15.65 -9.43 -8.95
C THR A 294 -15.37 -8.14 -9.69
N THR A 295 -14.12 -7.95 -10.12
CA THR A 295 -13.74 -6.95 -11.11
C THR A 295 -13.62 -7.60 -12.49
N ILE A 296 -13.85 -6.82 -13.54
CA ILE A 296 -13.70 -7.24 -14.92
C ILE A 296 -12.36 -6.71 -15.44
N ASN A 297 -11.46 -7.62 -15.79
CA ASN A 297 -10.17 -7.23 -16.35
C ASN A 297 -10.37 -6.72 -17.79
N GLY A 298 -10.21 -5.42 -17.98
CA GLY A 298 -10.41 -4.74 -19.27
C GLY A 298 -9.41 -5.10 -20.36
N SER A 299 -8.27 -5.69 -20.00
CA SER A 299 -7.27 -6.17 -20.95
C SER A 299 -7.62 -7.52 -21.60
N LEU A 300 -8.71 -8.17 -21.15
CA LEU A 300 -9.15 -9.47 -21.62
C LEU A 300 -10.44 -9.35 -22.47
N PRO A 301 -10.36 -9.22 -23.81
CA PRO A 301 -11.54 -8.99 -24.65
C PRO A 301 -12.62 -10.06 -24.52
N ASP A 302 -12.25 -11.33 -24.31
CA ASP A 302 -13.19 -12.43 -24.13
C ASP A 302 -13.96 -12.34 -22.80
N VAL A 303 -13.29 -11.85 -21.72
CA VAL A 303 -13.93 -11.61 -20.42
C VAL A 303 -14.89 -10.43 -20.51
N VAL A 304 -14.47 -9.33 -21.15
CA VAL A 304 -15.31 -8.16 -21.39
C VAL A 304 -16.54 -8.54 -22.20
N ALA A 305 -16.37 -9.22 -23.33
CA ALA A 305 -17.49 -9.66 -24.17
C ALA A 305 -18.48 -10.59 -23.42
N LYS A 306 -17.96 -11.48 -22.56
CA LYS A 306 -18.81 -12.36 -21.73
C LYS A 306 -19.53 -11.58 -20.64
N ALA A 307 -18.89 -10.57 -20.05
CA ALA A 307 -19.52 -9.67 -19.08
C ALA A 307 -20.65 -8.85 -19.73
N ASP A 308 -20.42 -8.31 -20.93
CA ASP A 308 -21.43 -7.59 -21.70
C ASP A 308 -22.64 -8.46 -22.08
N GLU A 309 -22.42 -9.75 -22.34
CA GLU A 309 -23.49 -10.71 -22.61
C GLU A 309 -24.32 -11.06 -21.37
N LEU A 310 -23.64 -11.34 -20.23
CA LEU A 310 -24.28 -11.87 -19.02
C LEU A 310 -24.79 -10.77 -18.07
N TYR A 311 -24.12 -9.63 -18.05
CA TYR A 311 -24.36 -8.53 -17.10
C TYR A 311 -24.43 -7.15 -17.78
N PRO A 312 -25.23 -6.99 -18.88
CA PRO A 312 -25.24 -5.74 -19.68
C PRO A 312 -25.65 -4.50 -18.84
N ASP A 313 -26.48 -4.67 -17.84
CA ASP A 313 -27.02 -3.59 -17.01
C ASP A 313 -26.43 -3.57 -15.58
N ASN A 314 -25.44 -4.44 -15.27
CA ASN A 314 -24.92 -4.62 -13.91
C ASN A 314 -23.45 -4.22 -13.76
N GLN A 315 -22.83 -3.74 -14.82
CA GLN A 315 -21.43 -3.30 -14.79
C GLN A 315 -21.37 -1.83 -14.41
N TYR A 316 -20.64 -1.53 -13.35
CA TYR A 316 -20.43 -0.15 -12.90
C TYR A 316 -18.94 0.09 -12.58
N LYS A 317 -18.53 1.35 -12.54
CA LYS A 317 -17.20 1.76 -12.08
C LYS A 317 -17.18 1.94 -10.58
N SER A 318 -16.26 1.25 -9.88
CA SER A 318 -16.02 1.52 -8.47
C SER A 318 -15.46 2.93 -8.24
N MET A 319 -15.50 3.41 -7.01
CA MET A 319 -14.83 4.66 -6.63
C MET A 319 -13.30 4.53 -6.77
N THR A 320 -12.63 5.63 -7.01
CA THR A 320 -11.17 5.73 -6.86
C THR A 320 -10.80 5.78 -5.38
N THR A 321 -9.57 5.39 -5.06
CA THR A 321 -9.04 5.45 -3.69
C THR A 321 -8.23 6.73 -3.46
N ALA A 322 -7.82 6.93 -2.22
CA ALA A 322 -6.91 8.03 -1.88
C ALA A 322 -5.43 7.72 -2.19
N THR A 323 -5.08 6.47 -2.52
CA THR A 323 -3.72 6.10 -2.89
C THR A 323 -3.28 6.85 -4.16
N SER A 324 -2.09 7.44 -4.12
CA SER A 324 -1.45 8.07 -5.28
C SER A 324 -0.23 7.29 -5.70
N PHE A 325 -0.07 7.05 -7.01
CA PHE A 325 1.12 6.46 -7.60
C PHE A 325 1.89 7.49 -8.42
N TRP A 326 3.23 7.40 -8.39
CA TRP A 326 4.08 8.35 -9.10
C TRP A 326 5.36 7.75 -9.66
N GLY A 327 6.00 8.48 -10.58
CA GLY A 327 7.34 8.23 -11.06
C GLY A 327 8.37 8.88 -10.15
N ALA A 328 9.48 8.19 -9.88
CA ALA A 328 10.58 8.64 -9.05
C ALA A 328 11.93 8.34 -9.72
N PHE A 329 12.93 9.21 -9.48
CA PHE A 329 14.31 9.02 -9.87
C PHE A 329 15.16 8.61 -8.66
N ASN A 330 16.20 7.82 -8.92
CA ASN A 330 17.31 7.61 -7.98
C ASN A 330 18.28 8.80 -8.10
N TRP A 331 18.34 9.65 -7.09
CA TRP A 331 19.12 10.89 -7.12
C TRP A 331 20.59 10.69 -6.81
N ASP A 332 20.96 9.55 -6.18
CA ASP A 332 22.35 9.22 -5.83
C ASP A 332 22.65 7.74 -6.05
N ARG A 333 22.45 7.27 -7.28
CA ARG A 333 22.70 5.87 -7.64
C ARG A 333 24.17 5.50 -7.49
N ARG A 334 24.43 4.53 -6.59
CA ARG A 334 25.78 3.99 -6.31
C ARG A 334 25.93 2.53 -6.70
N MET A 335 24.83 1.78 -6.91
CA MET A 335 24.84 0.37 -7.28
C MET A 335 24.29 0.14 -8.68
N TYR A 336 24.88 -0.85 -9.37
CA TYR A 336 24.53 -1.25 -10.74
C TYR A 336 24.27 -2.75 -10.87
N ASN A 337 24.12 -3.42 -9.72
CA ASN A 337 23.73 -4.82 -9.55
C ASN A 337 22.81 -4.91 -8.35
N LEU A 338 22.00 -5.96 -8.27
CA LEU A 338 21.15 -6.18 -7.09
C LEU A 338 22.00 -6.33 -5.83
N TYR A 339 21.59 -5.70 -4.72
CA TYR A 339 22.31 -5.74 -3.45
C TYR A 339 22.37 -7.16 -2.87
N ASN A 340 21.31 -7.94 -3.04
CA ASN A 340 21.15 -9.30 -2.52
C ASN A 340 21.67 -10.39 -3.50
N ASP A 341 21.86 -10.05 -4.78
CA ASP A 341 22.49 -10.90 -5.78
C ASP A 341 23.39 -10.09 -6.73
N PRO A 342 24.67 -9.84 -6.39
CA PRO A 342 25.59 -9.07 -7.21
C PRO A 342 25.89 -9.69 -8.60
N SER A 343 25.41 -10.89 -8.89
CA SER A 343 25.54 -11.50 -10.23
C SER A 343 24.48 -11.00 -11.21
N VAL A 344 23.40 -10.38 -10.71
CA VAL A 344 22.33 -9.79 -11.51
C VAL A 344 22.63 -8.33 -11.75
N SER A 345 22.94 -7.98 -13.01
CA SER A 345 23.15 -6.59 -13.42
C SER A 345 21.81 -5.86 -13.59
N THR A 346 21.74 -4.62 -13.13
CA THR A 346 20.61 -3.72 -13.30
C THR A 346 20.91 -2.55 -14.24
N THR A 347 21.94 -2.68 -15.09
CA THR A 347 22.35 -1.62 -16.01
C THR A 347 22.76 -2.15 -17.38
N SER A 348 22.45 -1.38 -18.42
CA SER A 348 22.96 -1.52 -19.78
C SER A 348 24.16 -0.61 -20.06
N LYS A 349 24.52 0.29 -19.14
CA LYS A 349 25.64 1.22 -19.27
C LYS A 349 26.97 0.47 -19.30
N THR A 350 27.84 0.82 -20.26
CA THR A 350 29.09 0.14 -20.50
C THR A 350 30.34 0.90 -20.05
N SER A 351 30.17 2.17 -19.65
CA SER A 351 31.27 3.03 -19.22
C SER A 351 30.93 3.82 -17.97
N ASP A 352 31.93 4.23 -17.21
CA ASP A 352 31.75 5.12 -16.07
C ASP A 352 31.30 6.51 -16.52
N ALA A 353 31.68 6.96 -17.73
CA ALA A 353 31.19 8.21 -18.31
C ALA A 353 29.65 8.21 -18.47
N GLN A 354 29.07 7.12 -19.01
CA GLN A 354 27.61 7.01 -19.12
C GLN A 354 26.90 7.02 -17.75
N LYS A 355 27.52 6.45 -16.71
CA LYS A 355 26.96 6.49 -15.34
C LYS A 355 27.00 7.91 -14.77
N GLU A 356 28.10 8.62 -14.99
CA GLU A 356 28.29 10.02 -14.58
C GLU A 356 27.30 10.94 -15.32
N ASP A 357 27.17 10.78 -16.65
CA ASP A 357 26.22 11.54 -17.47
C ASP A 357 24.78 11.38 -16.94
N THR A 358 24.36 10.15 -16.63
CA THR A 358 23.04 9.89 -16.08
C THR A 358 22.85 10.57 -14.72
N ARG A 359 23.82 10.45 -13.82
CA ARG A 359 23.77 11.05 -12.50
C ARG A 359 23.65 12.58 -12.58
N ASN A 360 24.49 13.23 -13.42
CA ASN A 360 24.45 14.67 -13.64
C ASN A 360 23.12 15.13 -14.26
N ALA A 361 22.60 14.37 -15.23
CA ALA A 361 21.33 14.68 -15.88
C ALA A 361 20.15 14.57 -14.90
N ILE A 362 20.08 13.53 -14.08
CA ILE A 362 19.01 13.34 -13.10
C ILE A 362 18.98 14.49 -12.09
N LEU A 363 20.11 15.10 -11.73
CA LEU A 363 20.16 16.25 -10.82
C LEU A 363 19.67 17.56 -11.44
N ASN A 364 19.51 17.62 -12.78
CA ASN A 364 18.97 18.79 -13.47
C ASN A 364 17.44 18.78 -13.50
N ALA A 365 16.79 19.83 -13.00
CA ALA A 365 15.33 19.90 -12.92
C ALA A 365 14.65 19.87 -14.31
N ASN A 366 15.24 20.53 -15.31
CA ASN A 366 14.68 20.54 -16.67
C ASN A 366 14.79 19.17 -17.34
N PHE A 367 15.84 18.39 -17.02
CA PHE A 367 15.94 17.00 -17.48
C PHE A 367 14.83 16.13 -16.90
N ARG A 368 14.57 16.20 -15.59
CA ARG A 368 13.48 15.44 -14.95
C ARG A 368 12.11 15.86 -15.49
N ARG A 369 11.87 17.19 -15.65
CA ARG A 369 10.63 17.71 -16.27
C ARG A 369 10.44 17.21 -17.69
N ALA A 370 11.52 17.12 -18.49
CA ALA A 370 11.46 16.60 -19.85
C ALA A 370 10.99 15.13 -19.88
N VAL A 371 11.59 14.29 -19.05
CA VAL A 371 11.21 12.87 -18.93
C VAL A 371 9.76 12.73 -18.49
N TYR A 372 9.34 13.48 -17.48
CA TYR A 372 7.97 13.45 -16.96
C TYR A 372 6.93 13.99 -17.95
N ALA A 373 7.28 15.01 -18.72
CA ALA A 373 6.38 15.53 -19.76
C ALA A 373 6.30 14.61 -21.00
N ALA A 374 7.29 13.76 -21.20
CA ALA A 374 7.29 12.75 -22.27
C ALA A 374 6.57 11.45 -21.89
N TYR A 375 6.36 11.18 -20.59
CA TYR A 375 5.64 10.00 -20.11
C TYR A 375 4.15 10.16 -20.32
N SER A 376 3.52 9.25 -21.07
CA SER A 376 2.05 9.20 -21.21
C SER A 376 1.46 8.23 -20.20
N ALA A 377 0.85 8.75 -19.14
CA ALA A 377 0.12 7.95 -18.16
C ALA A 377 -1.06 7.22 -18.81
N HIS A 378 -1.80 7.89 -19.69
CA HIS A 378 -2.89 7.28 -20.46
C HIS A 378 -2.43 6.04 -21.23
N ALA A 379 -1.33 6.14 -22.00
CA ALA A 379 -0.85 5.01 -22.80
C ALA A 379 -0.37 3.82 -21.95
N VAL A 380 0.12 4.10 -20.73
CA VAL A 380 0.57 3.05 -19.79
C VAL A 380 -0.65 2.39 -19.13
N GLU A 381 -1.59 3.19 -18.62
CA GLU A 381 -2.78 2.67 -17.95
C GLU A 381 -3.73 1.96 -18.93
N ALA A 382 -3.77 2.34 -20.21
CA ALA A 382 -4.54 1.65 -21.24
C ALA A 382 -4.17 0.15 -21.38
N ILE A 383 -2.96 -0.24 -21.00
CA ILE A 383 -2.52 -1.64 -21.02
C ILE A 383 -3.35 -2.52 -20.07
N THR A 384 -3.79 -1.97 -18.93
CA THR A 384 -4.55 -2.70 -17.90
C THR A 384 -6.02 -2.34 -17.88
N GLN A 385 -6.35 -1.07 -18.09
CA GLN A 385 -7.72 -0.54 -18.04
C GLN A 385 -8.46 -0.66 -19.37
N GLY A 386 -7.73 -0.70 -20.51
CA GLY A 386 -8.26 -0.50 -21.85
C GLY A 386 -8.31 0.98 -22.22
N GLU A 387 -8.24 1.26 -23.54
CA GLU A 387 -8.12 2.62 -24.10
C GLU A 387 -9.21 3.59 -23.63
N ASP A 388 -10.47 3.12 -23.58
CA ASP A 388 -11.64 3.95 -23.24
C ASP A 388 -11.73 4.27 -21.73
N ARG A 389 -10.91 3.67 -20.87
CA ARG A 389 -10.98 3.77 -19.41
C ARG A 389 -9.66 4.16 -18.75
N ALA A 390 -8.59 4.31 -19.53
CA ALA A 390 -7.29 4.66 -18.99
C ALA A 390 -7.32 5.94 -18.14
N ASP A 391 -8.11 6.94 -18.58
CA ASP A 391 -8.21 8.22 -17.90
C ASP A 391 -8.92 8.14 -16.53
N ASP A 392 -9.74 7.11 -16.30
CA ASP A 392 -10.52 6.96 -15.06
C ASP A 392 -9.66 6.83 -13.81
N VAL A 393 -8.42 6.35 -13.96
CA VAL A 393 -7.47 6.16 -12.86
C VAL A 393 -6.36 7.21 -12.84
N LEU A 394 -6.38 8.20 -13.73
CA LEU A 394 -5.31 9.19 -13.80
C LEU A 394 -5.41 10.23 -12.68
N ARG A 395 -4.28 10.49 -12.03
CA ARG A 395 -4.13 11.45 -10.95
C ARG A 395 -2.96 12.40 -11.25
N ASN A 396 -3.16 13.70 -10.99
CA ASN A 396 -2.20 14.74 -11.35
C ASN A 396 -1.56 15.44 -10.15
N THR A 397 -2.04 15.18 -8.92
CA THR A 397 -1.46 15.68 -7.68
C THR A 397 -1.03 14.51 -6.78
N LEU A 398 -0.06 14.72 -5.90
CA LEU A 398 0.37 13.73 -4.93
C LEU A 398 -0.73 13.52 -3.86
N VAL A 399 -1.11 14.59 -3.19
CA VAL A 399 -2.30 14.60 -2.33
C VAL A 399 -3.54 14.65 -3.24
N PRO A 400 -4.55 13.78 -3.05
CA PRO A 400 -5.76 13.80 -3.90
C PRO A 400 -6.37 15.20 -3.99
N TYR A 401 -6.80 15.59 -5.17
CA TYR A 401 -7.24 16.96 -5.50
C TYR A 401 -8.23 17.57 -4.51
N THR A 402 -9.13 16.73 -3.97
CA THR A 402 -10.20 17.13 -3.01
C THR A 402 -9.95 16.67 -1.58
N PHE A 403 -8.74 16.20 -1.25
CA PHE A 403 -8.42 15.60 0.06
C PHE A 403 -8.60 16.58 1.23
N ALA A 404 -8.30 17.87 1.00
CA ALA A 404 -8.53 18.94 1.94
C ALA A 404 -9.19 20.14 1.26
N THR A 405 -9.96 20.91 2.02
CA THR A 405 -10.68 22.08 1.54
C THR A 405 -10.53 23.23 2.54
N THR A 406 -10.20 24.41 2.06
CA THR A 406 -10.13 25.62 2.89
C THR A 406 -11.51 26.09 3.31
N SER A 407 -11.58 26.93 4.34
CA SER A 407 -12.85 27.49 4.88
C SER A 407 -13.64 28.30 3.85
N ASP A 408 -12.98 28.84 2.81
CA ASP A 408 -13.62 29.56 1.69
C ASP A 408 -14.02 28.62 0.53
N GLY A 409 -13.83 27.31 0.67
CA GLY A 409 -14.28 26.30 -0.28
C GLY A 409 -13.31 25.97 -1.41
N ARG A 410 -12.05 26.43 -1.37
CA ARG A 410 -11.02 26.05 -2.35
C ARG A 410 -10.53 24.62 -2.05
N SER A 411 -10.51 23.75 -3.06
CA SER A 411 -9.91 22.44 -2.94
C SER A 411 -8.38 22.53 -2.89
N TYR A 412 -7.75 21.58 -2.20
CA TYR A 412 -6.29 21.47 -2.10
C TYR A 412 -5.62 21.52 -3.48
N GLY A 413 -6.07 20.69 -4.43
CA GLY A 413 -5.49 20.65 -5.78
C GLY A 413 -5.62 21.97 -6.56
N SER A 414 -6.67 22.77 -6.30
CA SER A 414 -6.78 24.08 -6.92
C SER A 414 -5.70 25.07 -6.43
N ILE A 415 -5.27 24.92 -5.19
CA ILE A 415 -4.19 25.71 -4.60
C ILE A 415 -2.84 25.23 -5.15
N VAL A 416 -2.63 23.92 -5.26
CA VAL A 416 -1.44 23.32 -5.91
C VAL A 416 -1.32 23.84 -7.34
N THR A 417 -2.40 23.78 -8.12
CA THR A 417 -2.43 24.25 -9.52
C THR A 417 -1.95 25.71 -9.62
N LYS A 418 -2.48 26.59 -8.76
CA LYS A 418 -2.08 28.00 -8.73
C LYS A 418 -0.56 28.15 -8.51
N TYR A 419 0.02 27.46 -7.52
CA TYR A 419 1.45 27.56 -7.24
C TYR A 419 2.31 26.92 -8.34
N VAL A 420 1.86 25.84 -8.99
CA VAL A 420 2.54 25.23 -10.13
C VAL A 420 2.67 26.22 -11.29
N GLU A 421 1.60 26.95 -11.63
CA GLU A 421 1.60 28.00 -12.66
C GLU A 421 2.51 29.17 -12.30
N GLU A 422 2.53 29.59 -11.02
CA GLU A 422 3.36 30.69 -10.53
C GLU A 422 4.86 30.35 -10.55
N LEU A 423 5.22 29.11 -10.23
CA LEU A 423 6.61 28.65 -10.12
C LEU A 423 7.26 28.36 -11.49
N VAL A 424 6.49 27.83 -12.44
CA VAL A 424 7.03 27.42 -13.77
C VAL A 424 6.10 27.91 -14.87
N PRO A 425 6.46 28.99 -15.60
CA PRO A 425 5.62 29.59 -16.64
C PRO A 425 5.19 28.63 -17.76
N GLU A 426 5.96 27.59 -18.02
CA GLU A 426 5.63 26.54 -19.02
C GLU A 426 4.42 25.70 -18.62
N TYR A 427 3.97 25.75 -17.37
CA TYR A 427 2.76 25.10 -16.88
C TYR A 427 1.53 26.03 -16.84
N ALA A 428 1.63 27.25 -17.38
CA ALA A 428 0.50 28.18 -17.42
C ALA A 428 -0.73 27.52 -18.10
N GLY A 429 -1.87 27.51 -17.42
CA GLY A 429 -3.11 26.89 -17.88
C GLY A 429 -3.15 25.37 -17.74
N ILE A 430 -2.27 24.77 -16.94
CA ILE A 430 -2.34 23.34 -16.64
C ILE A 430 -3.58 23.05 -15.79
N ASP A 431 -4.30 22.00 -16.13
CA ASP A 431 -5.41 21.49 -15.32
C ASP A 431 -4.94 20.25 -14.55
N LEU A 432 -4.84 20.35 -13.23
CA LEU A 432 -4.40 19.24 -12.37
C LEU A 432 -5.55 18.42 -11.77
N ASN A 433 -6.80 18.62 -12.23
CA ASN A 433 -7.88 17.69 -11.87
C ASN A 433 -7.55 16.26 -12.31
N ASP A 434 -8.11 15.28 -11.61
CA ASP A 434 -8.00 13.88 -11.99
C ASP A 434 -8.78 13.57 -13.28
N GLY A 435 -8.55 12.41 -13.88
CA GLY A 435 -9.32 11.92 -15.02
C GLY A 435 -8.80 12.37 -16.39
N HIS A 436 -7.59 12.86 -16.47
CA HIS A 436 -6.87 13.14 -17.73
C HIS A 436 -5.35 13.26 -17.48
N ASP A 437 -4.55 13.20 -18.54
CA ASP A 437 -3.08 13.23 -18.45
C ASP A 437 -2.55 14.67 -18.58
N ALA A 438 -2.62 15.45 -17.47
CA ALA A 438 -2.25 16.87 -17.44
C ALA A 438 -0.76 17.13 -17.73
N TRP A 439 0.10 16.24 -17.27
CA TRP A 439 1.55 16.39 -17.36
C TRP A 439 2.10 16.00 -18.73
N TYR A 440 1.46 15.08 -19.45
CA TYR A 440 1.93 14.64 -20.75
C TYR A 440 1.84 15.75 -21.79
N SER A 441 2.99 16.11 -22.35
CA SER A 441 3.08 17.06 -23.45
C SER A 441 4.42 16.89 -24.17
N PRO A 442 4.45 16.22 -25.31
CA PRO A 442 5.68 16.07 -26.12
C PRO A 442 6.33 17.43 -26.46
N GLU A 443 5.54 18.47 -26.65
CA GLU A 443 6.07 19.81 -26.93
C GLU A 443 6.82 20.37 -25.73
N ARG A 444 6.24 20.30 -24.51
CA ARG A 444 6.92 20.71 -23.28
C ARG A 444 8.15 19.84 -23.00
N ALA A 445 8.05 18.53 -23.28
CA ALA A 445 9.15 17.60 -23.10
C ALA A 445 10.39 18.02 -23.91
N VAL A 446 10.21 18.33 -25.20
CA VAL A 446 11.30 18.84 -26.07
C VAL A 446 11.84 20.16 -25.53
N ALA A 447 10.98 21.11 -25.17
CA ALA A 447 11.42 22.42 -24.67
C ALA A 447 12.26 22.30 -23.38
N PHE A 448 11.85 21.43 -22.45
CA PHE A 448 12.64 21.15 -21.23
C PHE A 448 13.93 20.40 -21.53
N ALA A 449 13.92 19.43 -22.48
CA ALA A 449 15.13 18.70 -22.88
C ALA A 449 16.18 19.62 -23.53
N GLU A 450 15.74 20.57 -24.36
CA GLU A 450 16.63 21.61 -24.94
C GLU A 450 17.27 22.49 -23.85
N LYS A 451 16.48 22.94 -22.88
CA LYS A 451 16.98 23.71 -21.72
C LYS A 451 17.97 22.89 -20.89
N ALA A 452 17.63 21.64 -20.58
CA ALA A 452 18.53 20.76 -19.85
C ALA A 452 19.86 20.57 -20.55
N LYS A 453 19.82 20.37 -21.87
CA LYS A 453 21.03 20.23 -22.69
C LYS A 453 21.91 21.50 -22.70
N GLU A 454 21.28 22.70 -22.74
CA GLU A 454 21.99 23.96 -22.66
C GLU A 454 22.63 24.15 -21.27
N GLU A 455 21.89 23.88 -20.19
CA GLU A 455 22.36 24.03 -18.79
C GLU A 455 23.48 23.05 -18.44
N LEU A 456 23.35 21.80 -18.89
CA LEU A 456 24.32 20.74 -18.61
C LEU A 456 25.59 20.88 -19.47
N GLY A 457 25.48 21.40 -20.69
CA GLY A 457 26.63 21.70 -21.55
C GLY A 457 27.62 20.55 -21.63
N ASP A 458 28.90 20.86 -21.36
CA ASP A 458 29.99 19.87 -21.39
C ASP A 458 30.02 18.90 -20.19
N THR A 459 29.08 19.05 -19.23
CA THR A 459 28.96 18.11 -18.11
C THR A 459 28.47 16.74 -18.57
N ILE A 460 27.70 16.70 -19.66
CA ILE A 460 27.26 15.47 -20.32
C ILE A 460 28.21 15.17 -21.49
N SER A 461 28.88 14.05 -21.40
CA SER A 461 29.88 13.65 -22.41
C SER A 461 29.25 13.11 -23.71
N GLU A 462 28.08 12.47 -23.61
CA GLU A 462 27.37 11.86 -24.75
C GLU A 462 25.83 11.92 -24.55
N TRP A 463 25.14 12.33 -25.61
CA TRP A 463 23.69 12.25 -25.75
C TRP A 463 23.29 11.14 -26.72
N PRO A 464 22.16 10.41 -26.53
CA PRO A 464 21.19 10.53 -25.40
C PRO A 464 21.75 10.00 -24.07
N VAL A 465 21.20 10.51 -22.96
CA VAL A 465 21.44 10.00 -21.61
C VAL A 465 20.66 8.69 -21.41
N HIS A 466 21.31 7.68 -20.84
CA HIS A 466 20.74 6.36 -20.61
C HIS A 466 20.07 6.24 -19.24
N LEU A 467 18.79 5.84 -19.19
CA LEU A 467 18.04 5.59 -17.96
C LEU A 467 17.69 4.11 -17.82
N ASP A 468 18.27 3.43 -16.83
CA ASP A 468 17.92 2.04 -16.50
C ASP A 468 16.63 1.99 -15.70
N VAL A 469 15.62 1.24 -16.20
CA VAL A 469 14.30 1.07 -15.59
C VAL A 469 14.04 -0.41 -15.35
N PRO A 470 13.66 -0.85 -14.14
CA PRO A 470 13.41 -2.24 -13.83
C PRO A 470 12.09 -2.72 -14.45
N VAL A 471 12.08 -3.97 -14.91
CA VAL A 471 10.91 -4.65 -15.44
C VAL A 471 10.73 -5.98 -14.71
N TYR A 472 9.55 -6.22 -14.15
CA TYR A 472 9.19 -7.54 -13.63
C TYR A 472 8.93 -8.48 -14.79
N ALA A 473 9.95 -9.31 -15.11
CA ALA A 473 9.96 -10.12 -16.34
C ALA A 473 8.89 -11.22 -16.36
N SER A 474 8.40 -11.65 -15.20
CA SER A 474 7.34 -12.68 -15.11
C SER A 474 5.93 -12.12 -15.33
N SER A 475 5.74 -10.79 -15.33
CA SER A 475 4.44 -10.14 -15.54
C SER A 475 4.34 -9.57 -16.97
N GLU A 476 3.44 -10.11 -17.79
CA GLU A 476 3.18 -9.57 -19.15
C GLU A 476 2.61 -8.15 -19.09
N ASN A 477 1.73 -7.84 -18.14
CA ASN A 477 1.20 -6.49 -17.97
C ASN A 477 2.32 -5.51 -17.66
N GLN A 478 3.19 -5.81 -16.69
CA GLN A 478 4.33 -4.95 -16.35
C GLN A 478 5.28 -4.76 -17.55
N LYS A 479 5.60 -5.82 -18.29
CA LYS A 479 6.40 -5.68 -19.50
C LYS A 479 5.76 -4.72 -20.50
N ASN A 480 4.48 -4.88 -20.78
CA ASN A 480 3.77 -4.05 -21.75
C ASN A 480 3.65 -2.59 -21.28
N MET A 481 3.40 -2.35 -19.98
CA MET A 481 3.38 -1.01 -19.39
C MET A 481 4.74 -0.31 -19.54
N GLN A 482 5.84 -1.02 -19.23
CA GLN A 482 7.19 -0.44 -19.36
C GLN A 482 7.60 -0.21 -20.82
N LEU A 483 7.15 -1.07 -21.76
CA LEU A 483 7.35 -0.84 -23.19
C LEU A 483 6.53 0.36 -23.72
N ALA A 484 5.30 0.56 -23.22
CA ALA A 484 4.50 1.74 -23.57
C ALA A 484 5.15 3.02 -23.04
N MET A 485 5.64 3.03 -21.81
CA MET A 485 6.41 4.11 -21.20
C MET A 485 7.70 4.43 -22.01
N GLN A 486 8.55 3.42 -22.28
CA GLN A 486 9.74 3.57 -23.08
C GLN A 486 9.43 4.20 -24.43
N LYS A 487 8.40 3.68 -25.11
CA LYS A 487 7.98 4.20 -26.41
C LYS A 487 7.55 5.66 -26.35
N ALA A 488 6.74 6.05 -25.38
CA ALA A 488 6.27 7.43 -25.22
C ALA A 488 7.43 8.40 -25.01
N ILE A 489 8.36 8.07 -24.11
CA ILE A 489 9.52 8.91 -23.80
C ILE A 489 10.46 9.01 -25.02
N GLU A 490 10.80 7.88 -25.66
CA GLU A 490 11.73 7.89 -26.78
C GLU A 490 11.13 8.51 -28.05
N ASP A 491 9.83 8.37 -28.29
CA ASP A 491 9.15 9.05 -29.41
C ASP A 491 9.19 10.58 -29.26
N ALA A 492 9.09 11.09 -28.02
CA ALA A 492 9.08 12.52 -27.75
C ALA A 492 10.49 13.13 -27.67
N ILE A 493 11.42 12.48 -26.96
CA ILE A 493 12.74 13.05 -26.61
C ILE A 493 13.89 12.04 -26.80
N GLY A 494 13.78 11.09 -27.73
CA GLY A 494 14.80 10.05 -27.95
C GLY A 494 16.19 10.55 -28.36
N ASP A 495 16.31 11.79 -28.86
CA ASP A 495 17.61 12.45 -29.10
C ASP A 495 18.31 12.89 -27.79
N TYR A 496 17.58 12.90 -26.67
CA TYR A 496 18.05 13.35 -25.33
C TYR A 496 18.07 12.21 -24.31
N VAL A 497 17.11 11.26 -24.40
CA VAL A 497 16.93 10.19 -23.43
C VAL A 497 16.78 8.85 -24.13
N LYS A 498 17.53 7.86 -23.65
CA LYS A 498 17.36 6.45 -23.97
C LYS A 498 16.89 5.70 -22.73
N VAL A 499 15.76 5.01 -22.81
CA VAL A 499 15.25 4.18 -21.72
C VAL A 499 15.73 2.75 -21.92
N ASP A 500 16.53 2.24 -20.99
CA ASP A 500 17.07 0.89 -21.00
C ASP A 500 16.30 0.00 -20.02
N LEU A 501 15.44 -0.85 -20.55
CA LEU A 501 14.62 -1.77 -19.74
C LEU A 501 15.46 -2.92 -19.19
N GLN A 502 15.52 -3.06 -17.87
CA GLN A 502 16.26 -4.09 -17.15
C GLN A 502 15.29 -5.20 -16.74
N PHE A 503 15.22 -6.28 -17.51
CA PHE A 503 14.32 -7.41 -17.27
C PHE A 503 14.86 -8.28 -16.13
N LEU A 504 14.20 -8.24 -14.98
CA LEU A 504 14.54 -8.98 -13.78
C LEU A 504 13.73 -10.27 -13.73
N GLU A 505 14.43 -11.39 -13.93
CA GLU A 505 13.84 -12.73 -13.96
C GLU A 505 13.70 -13.29 -12.54
N GLY A 506 12.61 -13.99 -12.25
CA GLY A 506 12.31 -14.59 -10.96
C GLY A 506 10.91 -14.22 -10.47
N ASP A 507 10.72 -14.29 -9.18
CA ASP A 507 9.50 -13.81 -8.53
C ASP A 507 9.53 -12.28 -8.29
N SER A 508 8.46 -11.73 -7.78
CA SER A 508 8.36 -10.28 -7.53
C SER A 508 9.40 -9.75 -6.55
N SER A 509 9.94 -10.60 -5.65
CA SER A 509 10.96 -10.18 -4.69
C SER A 509 12.26 -9.78 -5.36
N VAL A 510 12.62 -10.42 -6.49
CA VAL A 510 13.79 -10.03 -7.30
C VAL A 510 13.59 -8.64 -7.91
N TYR A 511 12.41 -8.38 -8.46
CA TYR A 511 12.05 -7.06 -8.98
C TYR A 511 12.10 -5.97 -7.91
N TYR A 512 11.45 -6.20 -6.77
CA TYR A 512 11.42 -5.23 -5.68
C TYR A 512 12.76 -5.07 -4.97
N SER A 513 13.69 -6.02 -5.06
CA SER A 513 15.03 -5.86 -4.49
C SER A 513 15.88 -4.80 -5.21
N ALA A 514 15.48 -4.37 -6.40
CA ALA A 514 16.18 -3.32 -7.14
C ALA A 514 15.98 -1.92 -6.53
N PHE A 515 14.84 -1.65 -5.85
CA PHE A 515 14.45 -0.29 -5.47
C PHE A 515 13.49 -0.15 -4.27
N TYR A 516 12.89 -1.23 -3.76
CA TYR A 516 11.86 -1.17 -2.72
C TYR A 516 12.21 -1.98 -1.46
N ASN A 517 12.73 -3.20 -1.62
CA ASN A 517 13.10 -4.07 -0.50
C ASN A 517 14.59 -3.99 -0.12
N GLN A 518 15.30 -2.96 -0.58
CA GLN A 518 16.70 -2.74 -0.21
C GLN A 518 16.81 -2.24 1.24
N PRO A 519 17.94 -2.55 1.93
CA PRO A 519 18.11 -2.19 3.35
C PRO A 519 18.35 -0.70 3.58
N ASP A 520 18.76 0.04 2.56
CA ASP A 520 19.08 1.47 2.60
C ASP A 520 19.03 2.10 1.19
N GLY A 521 19.02 3.43 1.12
CA GLY A 521 18.92 4.16 -0.15
C GLY A 521 20.09 3.88 -1.10
N VAL A 522 21.32 3.75 -0.59
CA VAL A 522 22.49 3.52 -1.46
C VAL A 522 22.49 2.14 -2.12
N SER A 523 21.68 1.22 -1.62
CA SER A 523 21.46 -0.12 -2.20
C SER A 523 20.46 -0.11 -3.36
N ASN A 524 19.79 1.01 -3.63
CA ASN A 524 18.92 1.18 -4.80
C ASN A 524 19.77 1.14 -6.08
N SER A 525 19.42 0.24 -7.00
CA SER A 525 20.28 -0.12 -8.14
C SER A 525 19.71 0.26 -9.52
N ILE A 526 18.68 1.10 -9.59
CA ILE A 526 18.04 1.58 -10.82
C ILE A 526 18.13 3.10 -10.95
N ASP A 527 17.85 3.68 -12.11
CA ASP A 527 17.83 5.15 -12.29
C ASP A 527 16.44 5.75 -12.10
N MET A 528 15.41 5.03 -12.50
CA MET A 528 14.05 5.55 -12.48
C MET A 528 13.05 4.39 -12.32
N VAL A 529 11.95 4.66 -11.62
CA VAL A 529 10.82 3.74 -11.51
C VAL A 529 9.51 4.50 -11.66
N PHE A 530 8.52 3.88 -12.31
CA PHE A 530 7.12 4.29 -12.23
C PHE A 530 6.35 3.20 -11.48
N GLY A 531 5.76 3.56 -10.32
CA GLY A 531 5.06 2.63 -9.45
C GLY A 531 5.40 2.81 -7.97
N ALA A 532 6.06 3.91 -7.59
CA ALA A 532 6.06 4.38 -6.21
C ALA A 532 4.63 4.79 -5.84
N GLY A 533 4.18 4.53 -4.63
CA GLY A 533 2.82 4.86 -4.22
C GLY A 533 2.68 5.01 -2.72
N TRP A 534 1.68 5.80 -2.31
CA TRP A 534 1.33 6.02 -0.92
C TRP A 534 -0.18 6.18 -0.75
N GLY A 535 -0.74 5.55 0.27
CA GLY A 535 -2.09 5.79 0.76
C GLY A 535 -2.03 6.59 2.05
N PRO A 536 -3.01 7.43 2.37
CA PRO A 536 -2.94 8.29 3.54
C PRO A 536 -3.12 7.49 4.84
N ASP A 537 -2.29 7.78 5.83
CA ASP A 537 -2.38 7.20 7.17
C ASP A 537 -3.38 7.95 8.06
N TYR A 538 -3.58 9.24 7.76
CA TYR A 538 -4.48 10.16 8.48
C TYR A 538 -4.97 11.29 7.58
N GLY A 539 -5.99 12.02 8.03
CA GLY A 539 -6.72 13.04 7.27
C GLY A 539 -6.04 14.40 7.20
N ASP A 540 -4.73 14.45 6.94
CA ASP A 540 -3.98 15.70 6.76
C ASP A 540 -3.01 15.56 5.58
N PRO A 541 -2.78 16.60 4.75
CA PRO A 541 -1.85 16.52 3.63
C PRO A 541 -0.42 16.10 3.98
N LEU A 542 0.00 16.30 5.22
CA LEU A 542 1.32 15.89 5.72
C LEU A 542 1.58 14.40 5.48
N THR A 543 0.55 13.53 5.57
CA THR A 543 0.69 12.08 5.35
C THR A 543 1.36 11.72 4.03
N TYR A 544 1.18 12.54 2.98
CA TYR A 544 1.84 12.36 1.68
C TYR A 544 3.15 13.13 1.57
N ILE A 545 3.16 14.37 2.08
CA ILE A 545 4.32 15.26 1.95
C ILE A 545 5.50 14.75 2.77
N HIS A 546 5.23 14.13 3.94
CA HIS A 546 6.24 13.51 4.80
C HIS A 546 7.08 12.44 4.08
N CYS A 547 6.55 11.77 3.06
CA CYS A 547 7.31 10.83 2.24
C CYS A 547 8.63 11.42 1.70
N PHE A 548 8.70 12.75 1.57
CA PHE A 548 9.85 13.49 1.04
C PHE A 548 10.57 14.34 2.09
N ASP A 549 10.29 14.14 3.39
CA ASP A 549 11.05 14.78 4.47
C ASP A 549 12.52 14.38 4.36
N ILE A 550 13.42 15.39 4.44
CA ILE A 550 14.86 15.17 4.21
C ILE A 550 15.57 14.41 5.33
N HIS A 551 14.94 14.21 6.48
CA HIS A 551 15.50 13.55 7.64
C HIS A 551 15.10 12.07 7.73
N ASP A 552 13.82 11.75 7.49
CA ASP A 552 13.27 10.42 7.70
C ASP A 552 12.13 10.02 6.73
N GLY A 553 11.94 10.78 5.64
CA GLY A 553 10.88 10.51 4.66
C GLY A 553 10.97 9.13 4.01
N ASP A 554 9.88 8.38 3.99
CA ASP A 554 9.82 6.99 3.52
C ASP A 554 10.30 6.80 2.07
N MET A 555 10.19 7.85 1.23
CA MET A 555 10.61 7.80 -0.17
C MET A 555 12.08 8.16 -0.40
N LEU A 556 12.84 8.56 0.61
CA LEU A 556 14.28 8.82 0.49
C LEU A 556 15.04 7.56 0.04
N ASN A 557 14.81 6.42 0.70
CA ASN A 557 15.42 5.13 0.33
C ASN A 557 15.07 4.74 -1.12
N TYR A 558 13.83 5.00 -1.53
CA TYR A 558 13.35 4.76 -2.88
C TYR A 558 14.09 5.61 -3.92
N SER A 559 14.52 6.79 -3.50
CA SER A 559 15.21 7.78 -4.34
C SER A 559 16.74 7.75 -4.20
N GLY A 560 17.31 6.70 -3.60
CA GLY A 560 18.75 6.51 -3.48
C GLY A 560 19.43 7.24 -2.32
N ILE A 561 18.65 7.82 -1.40
CA ILE A 561 19.13 8.60 -0.25
C ILE A 561 18.91 7.81 1.04
N ASN A 562 19.90 7.74 1.89
CA ASN A 562 19.75 7.18 3.24
C ASN A 562 19.00 8.15 4.15
N TYR A 563 18.23 7.63 5.09
CA TYR A 563 17.79 8.43 6.23
C TYR A 563 18.99 8.97 7.00
N GLU A 564 18.82 10.10 7.67
CA GLU A 564 19.88 10.68 8.50
C GLU A 564 20.39 9.68 9.57
N SER A 565 19.48 8.94 10.19
CA SER A 565 19.78 7.87 11.16
C SER A 565 20.53 6.67 10.58
N GLN A 566 20.45 6.43 9.28
CA GLN A 566 21.18 5.39 8.55
C GLN A 566 22.58 5.84 8.08
N GLY A 567 22.98 7.07 8.40
CA GLY A 567 24.29 7.62 8.02
C GLY A 567 24.27 8.33 6.66
N GLN A 568 23.35 9.25 6.48
CA GLN A 568 23.33 10.18 5.35
C GLN A 568 24.66 10.93 5.26
N ASP A 569 25.40 10.78 4.17
CA ASP A 569 26.71 11.38 4.00
C ASP A 569 26.63 12.82 3.45
N ALA A 570 27.80 13.52 3.44
CA ALA A 570 27.85 14.90 2.96
C ALA A 570 27.52 15.06 1.47
N GLU A 571 27.75 14.02 0.66
CA GLU A 571 27.41 14.00 -0.76
C GLU A 571 25.89 13.94 -0.94
N GLN A 572 25.20 13.08 -0.16
CA GLN A 572 23.74 12.99 -0.18
C GLN A 572 23.08 14.29 0.30
N LYS A 573 23.62 14.95 1.34
CA LYS A 573 23.13 16.26 1.78
C LYS A 573 23.27 17.33 0.67
N ALA A 574 24.36 17.34 -0.06
CA ALA A 574 24.54 18.23 -1.20
C ALA A 574 23.58 17.92 -2.36
N VAL A 575 23.24 16.63 -2.57
CA VAL A 575 22.22 16.24 -3.55
C VAL A 575 20.85 16.78 -3.16
N LEU A 576 20.42 16.63 -1.91
CA LEU A 576 19.14 17.16 -1.41
C LEU A 576 19.05 18.68 -1.56
N GLU A 577 20.15 19.41 -1.26
CA GLU A 577 20.25 20.86 -1.47
C GLU A 577 20.14 21.22 -2.97
N GLN A 578 20.84 20.51 -3.85
CA GLN A 578 20.80 20.73 -5.31
C GLN A 578 19.42 20.46 -5.90
N LEU A 579 18.67 19.50 -5.36
CA LEU A 579 17.29 19.20 -5.75
C LEU A 579 16.29 20.25 -5.25
N GLY A 580 16.69 21.14 -4.35
CA GLY A 580 15.82 22.14 -3.71
C GLY A 580 14.98 21.59 -2.57
N LEU A 581 15.26 20.35 -2.11
CA LEU A 581 14.49 19.70 -1.04
C LEU A 581 14.68 20.37 0.32
N THR A 582 15.82 21.00 0.56
CA THR A 582 16.04 21.81 1.78
C THR A 582 15.11 23.02 1.86
N ASP A 583 14.86 23.70 0.71
CA ASP A 583 13.94 24.83 0.66
C ASP A 583 12.48 24.36 0.80
N ILE A 584 12.14 23.20 0.24
CA ILE A 584 10.82 22.55 0.39
C ILE A 584 10.60 22.19 1.85
N GLN A 585 11.61 21.59 2.51
CA GLN A 585 11.53 21.22 3.94
C GLN A 585 11.22 22.44 4.81
N ALA A 586 11.84 23.60 4.53
CA ALA A 586 11.55 24.81 5.30
C ALA A 586 10.06 25.22 5.21
N VAL A 587 9.41 25.02 4.07
CA VAL A 587 7.95 25.25 3.93
C VAL A 587 7.14 24.20 4.67
N VAL A 588 7.57 22.93 4.64
CA VAL A 588 6.94 21.84 5.39
C VAL A 588 7.04 22.10 6.90
N ASP A 589 8.20 22.50 7.41
CA ASP A 589 8.40 22.84 8.82
C ASP A 589 7.47 23.99 9.29
N GLU A 590 7.25 24.99 8.43
CA GLU A 590 6.28 26.06 8.70
C GLU A 590 4.84 25.51 8.68
N ALA A 591 4.51 24.66 7.70
CA ALA A 591 3.18 24.05 7.58
C ALA A 591 2.82 23.17 8.79
N VAL A 592 3.79 22.43 9.33
CA VAL A 592 3.59 21.59 10.52
C VAL A 592 3.15 22.43 11.74
N LEU A 593 3.65 23.65 11.85
CA LEU A 593 3.30 24.57 12.96
C LEU A 593 2.02 25.38 12.69
N ALA A 594 1.57 25.46 11.43
CA ALA A 594 0.38 26.20 11.04
C ALA A 594 -0.91 25.41 11.31
N THR A 595 -2.06 26.08 11.32
CA THR A 595 -3.38 25.48 11.51
C THR A 595 -4.39 26.01 10.49
N GLY A 596 -5.49 25.26 10.26
CA GLY A 596 -6.58 25.69 9.38
C GLY A 596 -6.14 25.94 7.93
N ASP A 597 -6.64 27.01 7.33
CA ASP A 597 -6.41 27.33 5.92
C ASP A 597 -4.92 27.58 5.61
N GLU A 598 -4.17 28.20 6.52
CA GLU A 598 -2.74 28.46 6.37
C GLU A 598 -1.93 27.17 6.23
N ARG A 599 -2.25 26.15 7.04
CA ARG A 599 -1.65 24.83 6.95
C ARG A 599 -1.90 24.18 5.59
N ILE A 600 -3.13 24.21 5.11
CA ILE A 600 -3.52 23.68 3.80
C ILE A 600 -2.76 24.40 2.66
N GLU A 601 -2.67 25.73 2.72
CA GLU A 601 -1.95 26.54 1.73
C GLU A 601 -0.45 26.23 1.69
N LEU A 602 0.20 26.09 2.84
CA LEU A 602 1.63 25.80 2.93
C LEU A 602 1.96 24.39 2.41
N PHE A 603 1.16 23.36 2.75
CA PHE A 603 1.35 22.04 2.17
C PHE A 603 1.12 22.01 0.67
N ALA A 604 0.11 22.71 0.17
CA ALA A 604 -0.12 22.83 -1.28
C ALA A 604 1.03 23.55 -1.99
N GLN A 605 1.66 24.55 -1.35
CA GLN A 605 2.87 25.20 -1.85
C GLN A 605 4.06 24.22 -1.87
N ALA A 606 4.28 23.45 -0.81
CA ALA A 606 5.34 22.45 -0.75
C ALA A 606 5.17 21.39 -1.84
N GLU A 607 3.95 20.87 -2.06
CA GLU A 607 3.67 19.95 -3.15
C GLU A 607 3.94 20.56 -4.52
N ALA A 608 3.48 21.79 -4.77
CA ALA A 608 3.76 22.48 -6.02
C ALA A 608 5.27 22.64 -6.28
N MET A 609 6.08 22.86 -5.24
CA MET A 609 7.53 22.87 -5.34
C MET A 609 8.08 21.47 -5.68
N LEU A 610 7.61 20.39 -5.03
CA LEU A 610 8.00 19.01 -5.37
C LEU A 610 7.72 18.69 -6.84
N LEU A 611 6.50 18.98 -7.31
CA LEU A 611 6.06 18.74 -8.68
C LEU A 611 6.89 19.55 -9.68
N THR A 612 7.06 20.84 -9.42
CA THR A 612 7.76 21.75 -10.33
C THR A 612 9.27 21.55 -10.35
N GLN A 613 9.89 21.07 -9.29
CA GLN A 613 11.28 20.61 -9.30
C GLN A 613 11.45 19.25 -10.00
N GLY A 614 10.35 18.57 -10.33
CA GLY A 614 10.38 17.24 -10.92
C GLY A 614 10.93 16.17 -9.95
N ILE A 615 10.66 16.34 -8.65
CA ILE A 615 11.00 15.35 -7.63
C ILE A 615 10.17 14.09 -7.84
N LEU A 616 8.89 14.26 -8.13
CA LEU A 616 7.96 13.19 -8.47
C LEU A 616 7.01 13.66 -9.59
N ARG A 617 6.35 12.69 -10.22
CA ARG A 617 5.23 12.91 -11.12
C ARG A 617 4.10 11.95 -10.76
N PRO A 618 2.99 12.42 -10.16
CA PRO A 618 1.80 11.62 -9.99
C PRO A 618 1.26 11.18 -11.36
N PHE A 619 0.71 9.98 -11.45
CA PHE A 619 0.16 9.50 -12.71
C PHE A 619 -1.12 8.68 -12.56
N SER A 620 -1.31 7.91 -11.47
CA SER A 620 -2.52 7.14 -11.28
C SER A 620 -2.91 6.96 -9.82
N THR A 621 -4.12 6.44 -9.63
CA THR A 621 -4.68 5.98 -8.36
C THR A 621 -5.23 4.57 -8.53
N SER A 622 -5.60 3.91 -7.44
CA SER A 622 -6.34 2.64 -7.47
C SER A 622 -7.85 2.89 -7.56
N GLY A 623 -8.61 1.85 -7.85
CA GLY A 623 -10.06 1.89 -8.00
C GLY A 623 -10.49 2.12 -9.44
N ALA A 624 -11.64 2.74 -9.65
CA ALA A 624 -12.32 2.92 -10.94
C ALA A 624 -12.44 1.62 -11.77
N SER A 625 -12.37 0.48 -11.09
CA SER A 625 -12.44 -0.84 -11.73
C SER A 625 -13.86 -1.13 -12.19
N LEU A 626 -13.98 -1.68 -13.40
CA LEU A 626 -15.25 -2.21 -13.87
C LEU A 626 -15.63 -3.40 -13.01
N THR A 627 -16.79 -3.31 -12.35
CA THR A 627 -17.20 -4.20 -11.27
C THR A 627 -18.59 -4.77 -11.52
N VAL A 628 -18.76 -6.03 -11.12
CA VAL A 628 -20.08 -6.66 -10.94
C VAL A 628 -20.13 -7.21 -9.52
N SER A 629 -21.15 -6.84 -8.76
CA SER A 629 -21.23 -7.24 -7.35
C SER A 629 -22.66 -7.37 -6.85
N LYS A 630 -22.82 -8.07 -5.73
CA LYS A 630 -24.07 -8.16 -4.97
C LYS A 630 -24.05 -7.27 -3.72
N VAL A 631 -23.01 -6.44 -3.55
CA VAL A 631 -22.91 -5.48 -2.44
C VAL A 631 -23.86 -4.33 -2.70
N VAL A 632 -24.75 -4.04 -1.74
CA VAL A 632 -25.61 -2.85 -1.81
C VAL A 632 -24.72 -1.60 -1.78
N PRO A 633 -24.79 -0.72 -2.80
CA PRO A 633 -23.84 0.36 -2.97
C PRO A 633 -23.80 1.32 -1.75
N PHE A 634 -22.59 1.72 -1.35
CA PHE A 634 -22.33 2.72 -0.30
C PHE A 634 -22.90 2.39 1.08
N THR A 635 -23.10 1.10 1.38
CA THR A 635 -23.51 0.65 2.72
C THR A 635 -22.34 0.31 3.63
N ALA A 636 -21.18 -0.10 3.09
CA ALA A 636 -20.00 -0.38 3.89
C ALA A 636 -19.41 0.91 4.47
N ALA A 637 -18.69 0.80 5.56
CA ALA A 637 -17.87 1.89 6.07
C ALA A 637 -16.91 2.38 4.99
N TYR A 638 -16.67 3.66 4.94
CA TYR A 638 -15.80 4.30 3.97
C TYR A 638 -14.74 5.13 4.69
N GLY A 639 -13.53 5.14 4.19
CA GLY A 639 -12.46 5.99 4.70
C GLY A 639 -11.49 6.36 3.60
N LEU A 640 -11.06 7.61 3.58
CA LEU A 640 -9.89 8.02 2.80
C LEU A 640 -8.61 7.55 3.48
N TYR A 641 -8.63 7.35 4.80
CA TYR A 641 -7.50 6.92 5.64
C TYR A 641 -8.00 6.00 6.77
N GLY A 642 -7.07 5.39 7.49
CA GLY A 642 -7.34 4.57 8.66
C GLY A 642 -8.03 3.24 8.34
N GLN A 643 -8.82 2.73 9.28
CA GLN A 643 -9.38 1.39 9.27
C GLN A 643 -10.23 1.07 8.04
N ALA A 644 -11.05 2.01 7.58
CA ALA A 644 -11.94 1.82 6.43
C ALA A 644 -11.32 2.19 5.07
N SER A 645 -10.04 2.55 5.02
CA SER A 645 -9.33 2.93 3.78
C SER A 645 -8.67 1.77 3.05
N TYR A 646 -8.60 0.58 3.65
CA TYR A 646 -8.00 -0.59 3.03
C TYR A 646 -8.79 -1.03 1.80
N ASN A 647 -8.08 -1.36 0.72
CA ASN A 647 -8.66 -1.36 -0.62
C ASN A 647 -8.95 -2.75 -1.18
N ARG A 648 -8.22 -3.79 -0.73
CA ARG A 648 -8.36 -5.15 -1.29
C ARG A 648 -9.43 -5.92 -0.56
N ILE A 649 -9.35 -5.95 0.77
CA ILE A 649 -10.37 -6.56 1.63
C ILE A 649 -11.13 -5.43 2.29
N PRO A 650 -12.43 -5.25 2.02
CA PRO A 650 -13.23 -4.19 2.61
C PRO A 650 -13.30 -4.28 4.13
N TYR A 651 -13.54 -3.14 4.79
CA TYR A 651 -14.03 -3.14 6.16
C TYR A 651 -15.54 -3.39 6.12
N PHE A 652 -15.97 -4.54 6.63
CA PHE A 652 -17.32 -5.08 6.38
C PHE A 652 -18.42 -4.51 7.30
N LYS A 653 -18.07 -3.70 8.30
CA LYS A 653 -19.08 -3.02 9.13
C LYS A 653 -20.05 -2.23 8.25
N TYR A 654 -21.34 -2.34 8.51
CA TYR A 654 -22.47 -1.77 7.77
C TYR A 654 -22.72 -2.36 6.37
N MET A 655 -21.80 -3.11 5.78
CA MET A 655 -21.98 -3.69 4.45
C MET A 655 -23.22 -4.56 4.38
N GLN A 656 -24.01 -4.37 3.32
CA GLN A 656 -25.21 -5.16 3.04
C GLN A 656 -25.08 -5.87 1.70
N LEU A 657 -25.69 -7.04 1.58
CA LEU A 657 -25.74 -7.83 0.36
C LEU A 657 -27.17 -7.96 -0.16
N GLN A 658 -27.31 -8.13 -1.47
CA GLN A 658 -28.56 -8.47 -2.14
C GLN A 658 -28.43 -9.75 -2.97
N ASP A 659 -29.56 -10.42 -3.27
CA ASP A 659 -29.56 -11.72 -3.96
C ASP A 659 -29.04 -11.65 -5.40
N THR A 660 -29.30 -10.53 -6.09
CA THR A 660 -28.97 -10.34 -7.51
C THR A 660 -27.85 -9.30 -7.68
N PRO A 661 -27.08 -9.36 -8.78
CA PRO A 661 -26.11 -8.31 -9.06
C PRO A 661 -26.76 -6.92 -9.11
N VAL A 662 -26.06 -5.93 -8.57
CA VAL A 662 -26.47 -4.52 -8.55
C VAL A 662 -26.63 -4.00 -9.97
N LEU A 663 -27.69 -3.23 -10.25
CA LEU A 663 -27.82 -2.53 -11.53
C LEU A 663 -26.89 -1.31 -11.56
N ALA A 664 -26.26 -1.06 -12.70
CA ALA A 664 -25.41 0.13 -12.88
C ALA A 664 -26.16 1.44 -12.57
N ALA A 665 -27.43 1.52 -12.98
CA ALA A 665 -28.28 2.68 -12.70
C ALA A 665 -28.53 2.90 -11.21
N ASP A 666 -28.71 1.81 -10.44
CA ASP A 666 -28.89 1.88 -9.00
C ASP A 666 -27.60 2.29 -8.28
N TYR A 667 -26.44 1.80 -8.78
CA TYR A 667 -25.13 2.22 -8.27
C TYR A 667 -24.89 3.72 -8.48
N GLU A 668 -25.13 4.24 -9.70
CA GLU A 668 -24.94 5.67 -9.99
C GLU A 668 -25.92 6.56 -9.22
N ALA A 669 -27.17 6.11 -9.05
CA ALA A 669 -28.13 6.82 -8.21
C ALA A 669 -27.71 6.86 -6.74
N ALA A 670 -27.22 5.74 -6.19
CA ALA A 670 -26.72 5.65 -4.83
C ALA A 670 -25.45 6.51 -4.65
N LYS A 671 -24.54 6.50 -5.65
CA LYS A 671 -23.34 7.35 -5.66
C LYS A 671 -23.70 8.83 -5.62
N ALA A 672 -24.67 9.26 -6.45
CA ALA A 672 -25.10 10.65 -6.46
C ALA A 672 -25.69 11.06 -5.10
N ALA A 673 -26.53 10.23 -4.50
CA ALA A 673 -27.11 10.47 -3.19
C ALA A 673 -26.04 10.50 -2.09
N TRP A 674 -25.04 9.60 -2.16
CA TRP A 674 -23.95 9.53 -1.20
C TRP A 674 -23.03 10.78 -1.25
N LEU A 675 -22.80 11.33 -2.46
CA LEU A 675 -22.02 12.56 -2.66
C LEU A 675 -22.74 13.82 -2.18
N GLU A 676 -24.08 13.79 -2.03
CA GLU A 676 -24.87 14.90 -1.49
C GLU A 676 -24.89 14.93 0.05
N GLY A 677 -24.38 13.90 0.71
CA GLY A 677 -24.17 13.86 2.15
C GLY A 677 -25.02 13.13 3.02
#